data_90252e14e508bc08288177589ff24886
#
_entry.id   90252e14e508bc08288177589ff24886
#
_cell.length_a   1.000
_cell.length_b   1.000
_cell.length_c   1.000
_cell.angle_alpha   90.00
_cell.angle_beta   90.00
_cell.angle_gamma   90.00
#
_symmetry.space_group_name_H-M   'P 1'
#
loop_
_entity.id
_entity.type
_entity.pdbx_description
1 polymer ?
#
loop_
_entity_poly.entity_id
_entity_poly.type
_entity_poly.pdbx_seq_one_letter_code
_entity_poly.pdbx_strand_id
1 'polypeptide(L)'
;MNTSCTIINRKWNLFLSAGTLALEGFSFLASFPFFSTSSGEIVVHCPTLPMETDEAERVLPFQLQFDKPVASQVKIAEWNPEKDLLAMVTEDSKILLHRFNWQRLWTISPGRSIKSLCWRPDGKVIAVGLEDGTVLLHDVENGKLLRSLNSHAVAVVSLNWVEDCQLITDKNENLSTYEDRTCRIFPPAPTVPRMPGLVSGDTGFIDDNEDSFTELSNSSQQRFNILCSGDKDGSICFSIFGIFPIGKINIHKLHIPLQDAGASCHLLNAEIYKVALSKDLCRLIVMCSGELVAHGHDPRSRQITVQAVHGMHSLVLDTSIFRKRKSELHQVAQQASNIGELTEVIRASLSVMSKQWSDAMHTYHEKFDSLSTLIVNHGLDSSPQEEFLSILGGARTSPPVHQFLVNSLGEVGAKRVSKAVSGAGSELQRIILDHFQPAAEIIGFRMGELLGISRWRARFQDVGLDEKLMHNATEKVGTLLVQVERFMRVLSTVLQQFSNFFNWLIRCIKLLMSEPSDQLLPYNSELVVIFLKFLYNRDPVKKLLEASENDSNIEIDSELVERVRELALFGGFSDCEFLRRTLGLEFQQMESSFREAFLMPFSTISKKILCEDMLSLFPFISSSSCLSSCVPLSISYYEDSSEPVPADPSCQQKFIDYISFKVPNDSFADIANCLGIIRGFIHDQSCSNEDYSTFEAVLVSIPDGFQCVDLSLYKDGQIVLLLNETASTSESSVGSCMMVVQADNLPFVSVPRSPCLDNWKVLQLKDYVVPLQMENEKVRNIPHPVIRPLAVSASRGVACVFAARKRALVYILEEDEDEASDAE
;
A
#
# COMPACT_ATOMS: atom_id res chain seq x y z
N MET A 1 27.21 -34.61 25.30
CA MET A 1 28.28 -35.50 24.80
C MET A 1 28.10 -35.67 23.33
N ASN A 2 29.07 -35.15 22.60
CA ASN A 2 29.33 -35.24 21.18
C ASN A 2 28.69 -36.40 20.42
N THR A 3 27.93 -36.09 19.41
CA THR A 3 27.93 -36.67 18.07
C THR A 3 26.65 -36.27 17.34
N SER A 4 26.68 -35.30 16.49
CA SER A 4 25.85 -35.09 15.29
C SER A 4 25.95 -33.69 14.80
N CYS A 5 27.12 -33.26 14.44
CA CYS A 5 27.36 -32.05 13.62
C CYS A 5 28.47 -32.38 12.58
N THR A 6 28.11 -33.20 11.62
CA THR A 6 28.95 -33.43 10.44
C THR A 6 28.10 -34.12 9.38
N ILE A 7 27.33 -33.38 8.65
CA ILE A 7 26.90 -33.64 7.25
C ILE A 7 26.17 -32.37 6.77
N ILE A 8 26.86 -31.29 6.50
CA ILE A 8 26.55 -30.27 5.51
C ILE A 8 27.85 -29.53 5.21
N ASN A 9 28.72 -30.16 4.49
CA ASN A 9 29.88 -29.52 3.85
C ASN A 9 30.43 -30.42 2.76
N ARG A 10 29.70 -30.55 1.66
CA ARG A 10 30.24 -31.05 0.38
C ARG A 10 29.22 -30.76 -0.72
N LYS A 11 29.30 -29.53 -1.32
CA LYS A 11 28.95 -29.27 -2.73
C LYS A 11 29.01 -27.77 -3.03
N TRP A 12 30.20 -27.20 -2.88
CA TRP A 12 30.55 -25.94 -3.52
C TRP A 12 32.02 -25.96 -3.82
N ASN A 13 32.39 -26.58 -4.92
CA ASN A 13 33.65 -26.36 -5.65
C ASN A 13 33.53 -27.12 -6.97
N LEU A 14 33.19 -26.39 -8.00
CA LEU A 14 33.50 -26.70 -9.40
C LEU A 14 32.64 -25.78 -10.28
N PHE A 15 33.24 -24.67 -10.64
CA PHE A 15 33.11 -24.05 -11.96
C PHE A 15 33.75 -22.67 -11.91
N LEU A 16 35.10 -22.70 -11.96
CA LEU A 16 35.90 -21.58 -12.40
C LEU A 16 36.92 -22.18 -13.33
N SER A 17 36.73 -22.07 -14.63
CA SER A 17 37.82 -21.88 -15.57
C SER A 17 37.31 -21.78 -17.01
N ALA A 18 37.91 -20.85 -17.72
CA ALA A 18 38.03 -20.71 -19.18
C ALA A 18 36.76 -20.19 -19.91
N GLY A 19 36.79 -19.08 -20.67
CA GLY A 19 37.85 -18.65 -21.53
C GLY A 19 37.53 -17.32 -22.19
N THR A 20 38.52 -16.55 -22.23
CA THR A 20 38.79 -15.43 -23.14
C THR A 20 38.73 -15.88 -24.61
N LEU A 21 38.15 -15.06 -25.48
CA LEU A 21 38.59 -14.77 -26.87
C LEU A 21 37.46 -14.02 -27.60
N ALA A 22 37.74 -12.86 -27.96
CA ALA A 22 38.16 -12.29 -29.26
C ALA A 22 37.11 -11.41 -29.93
N LEU A 23 37.55 -10.20 -30.10
CA LEU A 23 37.13 -9.13 -31.01
C LEU A 23 36.95 -9.61 -32.46
N GLU A 24 35.99 -9.01 -33.15
CA GLU A 24 35.96 -8.59 -34.54
C GLU A 24 34.53 -8.12 -34.82
N GLY A 25 34.15 -6.89 -35.13
CA GLY A 25 34.65 -6.11 -36.26
C GLY A 25 33.66 -6.27 -37.44
N PHE A 26 32.58 -5.45 -37.50
CA PHE A 26 31.95 -5.15 -38.80
C PHE A 26 31.31 -3.75 -38.79
N SER A 27 31.99 -2.87 -39.50
CA SER A 27 31.49 -1.63 -40.02
C SER A 27 30.56 -1.89 -41.21
N PHE A 28 29.40 -1.25 -41.26
CA PHE A 28 28.69 -1.03 -42.52
C PHE A 28 28.29 0.45 -42.67
N LEU A 29 28.98 1.06 -43.62
CA LEU A 29 28.63 2.30 -44.32
C LEU A 29 27.54 1.98 -45.37
N ALA A 30 26.53 2.80 -45.44
CA ALA A 30 25.74 3.07 -46.66
C ALA A 30 24.99 4.38 -46.45
N SER A 31 25.49 5.48 -46.96
CA SER A 31 25.20 6.05 -48.29
C SER A 31 23.84 6.67 -48.39
N PHE A 32 23.85 8.02 -48.38
CA PHE A 32 22.78 8.91 -48.83
C PHE A 32 22.58 8.79 -50.35
N PRO A 33 21.42 9.20 -50.88
CA PRO A 33 21.49 10.08 -52.03
C PRO A 33 20.76 11.42 -51.78
N PHE A 34 21.47 12.42 -52.19
CA PHE A 34 20.98 13.77 -52.53
C PHE A 34 19.95 13.71 -53.64
N PHE A 35 18.91 14.53 -53.57
CA PHE A 35 18.23 15.13 -54.71
C PHE A 35 18.00 16.60 -54.48
N SER A 36 18.64 17.41 -55.33
CA SER A 36 18.44 18.83 -55.51
C SER A 36 17.41 19.04 -56.62
N THR A 37 16.51 20.01 -56.46
CA THR A 37 16.02 20.92 -57.54
C THR A 37 15.22 22.02 -56.84
N SER A 38 15.67 23.22 -56.85
CA SER A 38 15.54 24.36 -57.75
C SER A 38 14.21 25.14 -57.63
N SER A 39 14.37 26.39 -57.11
CA SER A 39 13.77 27.66 -57.53
C SER A 39 12.27 27.85 -57.54
N GLY A 40 11.87 28.92 -56.82
CA GLY A 40 10.55 29.55 -56.93
C GLY A 40 10.36 30.65 -55.91
N GLU A 41 11.03 31.80 -56.15
CA GLU A 41 10.74 33.06 -55.44
C GLU A 41 9.32 33.52 -55.76
N ILE A 42 8.53 33.77 -54.72
CA ILE A 42 7.36 34.64 -54.79
C ILE A 42 7.55 35.75 -53.76
N VAL A 43 7.96 36.90 -54.27
CA VAL A 43 7.98 38.16 -53.53
C VAL A 43 6.54 38.70 -53.46
N VAL A 44 6.01 38.72 -52.22
CA VAL A 44 4.79 39.44 -51.90
C VAL A 44 5.20 40.73 -51.16
N HIS A 45 5.10 41.81 -51.83
CA HIS A 45 5.17 43.16 -51.26
C HIS A 45 4.00 43.40 -50.33
N CYS A 46 4.28 43.67 -49.08
CA CYS A 46 3.35 44.23 -48.12
C CYS A 46 3.76 45.74 -47.90
N PRO A 47 2.78 46.67 -47.89
CA PRO A 47 3.09 48.06 -47.74
C PRO A 47 3.42 48.45 -46.31
N THR A 48 4.51 49.18 -46.17
CA THR A 48 4.92 49.89 -44.96
C THR A 48 3.87 50.90 -44.53
N LEU A 49 3.35 50.82 -43.33
CA LEU A 49 2.67 51.83 -42.57
C LEU A 49 3.60 52.38 -41.48
N PRO A 50 3.47 53.64 -41.05
CA PRO A 50 4.54 54.33 -40.37
C PRO A 50 4.73 53.95 -38.91
N MET A 51 5.99 54.06 -38.51
CA MET A 51 6.43 54.01 -37.12
C MET A 51 5.70 55.04 -36.26
N GLU A 52 4.95 54.56 -35.26
CA GLU A 52 4.65 55.38 -34.10
C GLU A 52 5.36 54.71 -32.89
N THR A 53 6.36 55.42 -32.45
CA THR A 53 6.86 55.73 -31.10
C THR A 53 6.59 54.76 -29.93
N ASP A 54 7.70 54.28 -29.39
CA ASP A 54 7.98 54.03 -27.97
C ASP A 54 6.81 53.64 -27.07
N GLU A 55 6.38 52.39 -27.12
CA GLU A 55 6.00 51.68 -25.92
C GLU A 55 7.17 50.78 -25.51
N ALA A 56 7.81 51.11 -24.39
CA ALA A 56 8.73 50.23 -23.71
C ALA A 56 8.09 48.84 -23.66
N GLU A 57 8.75 47.82 -24.21
CA GLU A 57 8.35 46.40 -24.02
C GLU A 57 8.20 46.15 -22.53
N ARG A 58 6.96 46.23 -22.04
CA ARG A 58 6.64 45.78 -20.72
C ARG A 58 6.88 44.26 -20.74
N VAL A 59 7.96 43.83 -20.14
CA VAL A 59 8.24 42.42 -19.90
C VAL A 59 7.00 41.86 -19.21
N LEU A 60 6.27 41.01 -19.91
CA LEU A 60 5.05 40.41 -19.36
C LEU A 60 5.47 39.41 -18.24
N PRO A 61 4.93 39.56 -17.04
CA PRO A 61 5.25 38.65 -15.94
C PRO A 61 4.89 37.20 -16.31
N PHE A 62 5.64 36.27 -15.83
CA PHE A 62 5.46 34.82 -16.04
C PHE A 62 5.60 34.41 -17.51
N GLN A 63 6.80 34.10 -17.92
CA GLN A 63 7.10 33.68 -19.29
C GLN A 63 6.43 32.35 -19.62
N LEU A 64 5.68 32.32 -20.75
CA LEU A 64 5.10 31.07 -21.27
C LEU A 64 6.20 30.23 -21.94
N GLN A 65 6.53 29.07 -21.35
CA GLN A 65 7.52 28.14 -21.89
C GLN A 65 6.93 27.22 -22.95
N PHE A 66 5.76 26.66 -22.66
CA PHE A 66 5.13 25.66 -23.51
C PHE A 66 3.62 25.87 -23.56
N ASP A 67 3.08 25.69 -24.74
CA ASP A 67 1.67 25.56 -25.04
C ASP A 67 1.47 24.30 -25.86
N LYS A 68 0.98 23.25 -25.25
CA LYS A 68 0.91 21.89 -25.83
C LYS A 68 -0.50 21.30 -25.74
N PRO A 69 -0.94 20.61 -26.80
CA PRO A 69 -2.19 19.87 -26.73
C PRO A 69 -2.07 18.66 -25.82
N VAL A 70 -3.15 18.36 -25.10
CA VAL A 70 -3.32 17.16 -24.25
C VAL A 70 -4.40 16.28 -24.86
N ALA A 71 -4.18 14.97 -24.91
CA ALA A 71 -5.10 14.03 -25.56
C ALA A 71 -6.47 13.95 -24.87
N SER A 72 -6.50 14.07 -23.55
CA SER A 72 -7.71 14.00 -22.72
C SER A 72 -7.65 15.07 -21.64
N GLN A 73 -8.80 15.43 -21.07
CA GLN A 73 -8.85 16.38 -19.95
C GLN A 73 -8.11 15.80 -18.75
N VAL A 74 -7.32 16.63 -18.08
CA VAL A 74 -6.55 16.29 -16.90
C VAL A 74 -7.36 16.59 -15.65
N LYS A 75 -7.40 15.66 -14.70
CA LYS A 75 -8.10 15.79 -13.41
C LYS A 75 -7.16 16.09 -12.25
N ILE A 76 -5.95 15.53 -12.30
CA ILE A 76 -4.93 15.68 -11.27
C ILE A 76 -3.61 15.89 -11.99
N ALA A 77 -2.81 16.82 -11.52
CA ALA A 77 -1.45 17.04 -12.03
C ALA A 77 -0.54 17.45 -10.88
N GLU A 78 0.63 16.82 -10.80
CA GLU A 78 1.63 17.12 -9.78
C GLU A 78 3.04 17.04 -10.34
N TRP A 79 3.86 18.03 -9.99
CA TRP A 79 5.27 18.06 -10.33
C TRP A 79 6.07 17.15 -9.40
N ASN A 80 7.05 16.50 -9.97
CA ASN A 80 8.01 15.72 -9.18
C ASN A 80 8.85 16.69 -8.32
N PRO A 81 9.08 16.39 -7.03
CA PRO A 81 9.83 17.29 -6.13
C PRO A 81 11.30 17.46 -6.53
N GLU A 82 11.94 16.43 -7.11
CA GLU A 82 13.38 16.39 -7.41
C GLU A 82 13.72 16.43 -8.91
N LYS A 83 12.86 15.88 -9.74
CA LYS A 83 13.11 15.70 -11.19
C LYS A 83 12.19 16.59 -12.03
N ASP A 84 12.62 16.93 -13.24
CA ASP A 84 11.83 17.73 -14.21
C ASP A 84 10.75 16.90 -14.88
N LEU A 85 9.82 16.39 -14.05
CA LEU A 85 8.76 15.48 -14.44
C LEU A 85 7.41 15.99 -13.95
N LEU A 86 6.41 15.90 -14.81
CA LEU A 86 5.01 16.19 -14.51
C LEU A 86 4.20 14.92 -14.66
N ALA A 87 3.54 14.49 -13.58
CA ALA A 87 2.56 13.41 -13.62
C ALA A 87 1.16 14.00 -13.78
N MET A 88 0.41 13.46 -14.72
CA MET A 88 -0.96 13.89 -15.02
C MET A 88 -1.88 12.70 -15.02
N VAL A 89 -3.03 12.83 -14.37
CA VAL A 89 -4.12 11.86 -14.42
C VAL A 89 -5.22 12.40 -15.32
N THR A 90 -5.54 11.64 -16.36
CA THR A 90 -6.59 12.00 -17.31
C THR A 90 -7.97 11.56 -16.84
N GLU A 91 -9.02 12.10 -17.47
CA GLU A 91 -10.40 11.69 -17.22
C GLU A 91 -10.63 10.19 -17.45
N ASP A 92 -9.92 9.61 -18.41
CA ASP A 92 -9.92 8.16 -18.70
C ASP A 92 -9.16 7.32 -17.66
N SER A 93 -8.77 7.91 -16.52
CA SER A 93 -7.99 7.24 -15.44
C SER A 93 -6.67 6.65 -15.93
N LYS A 94 -5.98 7.36 -16.79
CA LYS A 94 -4.60 7.07 -17.22
C LYS A 94 -3.64 8.01 -16.56
N ILE A 95 -2.51 7.49 -16.14
CA ILE A 95 -1.38 8.28 -15.65
C ILE A 95 -0.44 8.53 -16.81
N LEU A 96 -0.17 9.78 -17.09
CA LEU A 96 0.78 10.22 -18.09
C LEU A 96 1.98 10.84 -17.36
N LEU A 97 3.17 10.36 -17.62
CA LEU A 97 4.40 10.98 -17.14
C LEU A 97 5.10 11.72 -18.28
N HIS A 98 5.31 13.01 -18.10
CA HIS A 98 5.97 13.88 -19.06
C HIS A 98 7.23 14.52 -18.45
N ARG A 99 8.25 14.69 -19.25
CA ARG A 99 9.39 15.56 -18.92
C ARG A 99 8.99 17.04 -19.09
N PHE A 100 9.80 17.92 -18.51
CA PHE A 100 9.60 19.35 -18.66
C PHE A 100 9.52 19.80 -20.14
N ASN A 101 10.32 19.21 -21.03
CA ASN A 101 10.27 19.44 -22.48
C ASN A 101 9.04 18.86 -23.19
N TRP A 102 8.02 18.41 -22.44
CA TRP A 102 6.78 17.78 -22.90
C TRP A 102 6.96 16.41 -23.57
N GLN A 103 8.11 15.77 -23.44
CA GLN A 103 8.30 14.39 -23.89
C GLN A 103 7.59 13.44 -22.94
N ARG A 104 6.68 12.63 -23.48
CA ARG A 104 6.02 11.57 -22.70
C ARG A 104 6.97 10.40 -22.48
N LEU A 105 7.17 10.00 -21.24
CA LEU A 105 7.99 8.86 -20.86
C LEU A 105 7.20 7.56 -20.93
N TRP A 106 6.09 7.51 -20.22
CA TRP A 106 5.22 6.34 -20.18
C TRP A 106 3.77 6.71 -19.88
N THR A 107 2.89 5.73 -20.05
CA THR A 107 1.47 5.83 -19.73
C THR A 107 1.03 4.56 -19.04
N ILE A 108 0.36 4.69 -17.89
CA ILE A 108 -0.18 3.58 -17.11
C ILE A 108 -1.69 3.70 -17.03
N SER A 109 -2.38 2.57 -17.11
CA SER A 109 -3.82 2.48 -16.89
C SER A 109 -4.09 1.40 -15.84
N PRO A 110 -4.41 1.77 -14.59
CA PRO A 110 -4.70 0.80 -13.54
C PRO A 110 -6.00 0.00 -13.74
N GLY A 111 -6.82 0.39 -14.73
CA GLY A 111 -8.12 -0.24 -14.99
C GLY A 111 -9.23 0.19 -14.04
N ARG A 112 -8.95 1.07 -13.10
CA ARG A 112 -9.88 1.63 -12.10
C ARG A 112 -9.73 3.15 -12.01
N SER A 113 -10.76 3.83 -11.47
CA SER A 113 -10.75 5.29 -11.35
C SER A 113 -9.70 5.75 -10.34
N ILE A 114 -8.84 6.67 -10.76
CA ILE A 114 -7.82 7.30 -9.93
C ILE A 114 -8.43 8.52 -9.25
N LYS A 115 -8.26 8.64 -7.93
CA LYS A 115 -8.81 9.72 -7.11
C LYS A 115 -7.75 10.64 -6.52
N SER A 116 -6.53 10.12 -6.31
CA SER A 116 -5.42 10.90 -5.75
C SER A 116 -4.07 10.43 -6.28
N LEU A 117 -3.10 11.30 -6.21
CA LEU A 117 -1.74 11.06 -6.67
C LEU A 117 -0.79 11.80 -5.76
N CYS A 118 0.38 11.25 -5.50
CA CYS A 118 1.41 11.88 -4.69
C CYS A 118 2.79 11.30 -5.03
N TRP A 119 3.81 12.14 -4.97
CA TRP A 119 5.19 11.73 -5.16
C TRP A 119 5.85 11.33 -3.84
N ARG A 120 6.73 10.33 -3.88
CA ARG A 120 7.70 10.13 -2.81
C ARG A 120 8.68 11.31 -2.82
N PRO A 121 9.11 11.83 -1.66
CA PRO A 121 9.96 13.02 -1.58
C PRO A 121 11.25 12.94 -2.40
N ASP A 122 11.83 11.76 -2.60
CA ASP A 122 13.01 11.53 -3.45
C ASP A 122 12.72 11.50 -4.97
N GLY A 123 11.47 11.68 -5.36
CA GLY A 123 11.05 11.70 -6.75
C GLY A 123 11.17 10.39 -7.52
N LYS A 124 11.45 9.26 -6.86
CA LYS A 124 11.67 7.96 -7.51
C LYS A 124 10.42 7.09 -7.61
N VAL A 125 9.45 7.32 -6.75
CA VAL A 125 8.20 6.54 -6.67
C VAL A 125 7.00 7.48 -6.71
N ILE A 126 5.94 7.04 -7.37
CA ILE A 126 4.65 7.72 -7.40
C ILE A 126 3.59 6.83 -6.73
N ALA A 127 2.85 7.40 -5.80
CA ALA A 127 1.71 6.76 -5.16
C ALA A 127 0.41 7.20 -5.83
N VAL A 128 -0.48 6.25 -6.07
CA VAL A 128 -1.75 6.45 -6.78
C VAL A 128 -2.88 5.86 -5.97
N GLY A 129 -3.82 6.68 -5.53
CA GLY A 129 -5.01 6.26 -4.80
C GLY A 129 -6.18 5.97 -5.74
N LEU A 130 -6.77 4.80 -5.58
CA LEU A 130 -7.86 4.30 -6.42
C LEU A 130 -9.23 4.40 -5.72
N GLU A 131 -10.27 4.25 -6.51
CA GLU A 131 -11.67 4.28 -6.05
C GLU A 131 -12.06 3.09 -5.18
N ASP A 132 -11.38 1.97 -5.30
CA ASP A 132 -11.62 0.76 -4.52
C ASP A 132 -10.88 0.70 -3.17
N GLY A 133 -10.17 1.76 -2.81
CA GLY A 133 -9.40 1.83 -1.57
C GLY A 133 -7.97 1.33 -1.68
N THR A 134 -7.53 0.93 -2.86
CA THR A 134 -6.16 0.48 -3.11
C THR A 134 -5.23 1.66 -3.35
N VAL A 135 -4.02 1.61 -2.81
CA VAL A 135 -2.93 2.52 -3.13
C VAL A 135 -1.86 1.75 -3.91
N LEU A 136 -1.56 2.21 -5.12
CA LEU A 136 -0.53 1.62 -5.98
C LEU A 136 0.75 2.45 -5.91
N LEU A 137 1.89 1.79 -5.79
CA LEU A 137 3.21 2.40 -5.86
C LEU A 137 3.87 2.01 -7.18
N HIS A 138 4.23 3.01 -7.99
CA HIS A 138 4.87 2.80 -9.28
C HIS A 138 6.28 3.40 -9.29
N ASP A 139 7.21 2.69 -9.90
CA ASP A 139 8.54 3.20 -10.20
C ASP A 139 8.46 4.27 -11.30
N VAL A 140 9.13 5.38 -11.08
CA VAL A 140 9.12 6.54 -11.98
C VAL A 140 9.92 6.28 -13.25
N GLU A 141 10.98 5.47 -13.20
CA GLU A 141 11.86 5.26 -14.34
C GLU A 141 11.20 4.41 -15.43
N ASN A 142 10.51 3.36 -15.04
CA ASN A 142 9.95 2.39 -15.98
C ASN A 142 8.42 2.28 -15.92
N GLY A 143 7.76 2.93 -14.96
CA GLY A 143 6.31 2.88 -14.76
C GLY A 143 5.80 1.55 -14.17
N LYS A 144 6.69 0.63 -13.78
CA LYS A 144 6.29 -0.66 -13.24
C LYS A 144 5.62 -0.52 -11.89
N LEU A 145 4.66 -1.40 -11.60
CA LEU A 145 4.05 -1.51 -10.29
C LEU A 145 5.03 -2.15 -9.31
N LEU A 146 5.42 -1.41 -8.29
CA LEU A 146 6.29 -1.89 -7.21
C LEU A 146 5.47 -2.59 -6.13
N ARG A 147 4.34 -2.01 -5.75
CA ARG A 147 3.48 -2.54 -4.69
C ARG A 147 2.04 -2.09 -4.82
N SER A 148 1.11 -2.92 -4.33
CA SER A 148 -0.30 -2.61 -4.12
C SER A 148 -0.61 -2.74 -2.63
N LEU A 149 -1.26 -1.72 -2.06
CA LEU A 149 -1.63 -1.66 -0.65
C LEU A 149 -3.15 -1.59 -0.55
N ASN A 150 -3.77 -2.60 0.04
CA ASN A 150 -5.20 -2.63 0.32
C ASN A 150 -5.48 -2.03 1.71
N SER A 151 -5.29 -0.72 1.85
CA SER A 151 -5.35 -0.04 3.15
C SER A 151 -6.76 0.43 3.52
N HIS A 152 -7.61 0.66 2.53
CA HIS A 152 -8.93 1.25 2.68
C HIS A 152 -10.02 0.40 2.04
N ALA A 153 -11.28 0.59 2.49
CA ALA A 153 -12.44 -0.10 1.94
C ALA A 153 -13.17 0.74 0.87
N VAL A 154 -12.88 2.04 0.81
CA VAL A 154 -13.49 3.01 -0.09
C VAL A 154 -12.43 3.91 -0.73
N ALA A 155 -12.85 4.75 -1.67
CA ALA A 155 -11.99 5.60 -2.47
C ALA A 155 -10.95 6.39 -1.66
N VAL A 156 -9.67 6.30 -2.06
CA VAL A 156 -8.57 7.07 -1.48
C VAL A 156 -8.51 8.44 -2.13
N VAL A 157 -9.05 9.43 -1.43
CA VAL A 157 -9.24 10.79 -1.95
C VAL A 157 -8.05 11.71 -1.74
N SER A 158 -7.19 11.40 -0.76
CA SER A 158 -6.01 12.21 -0.48
C SER A 158 -4.81 11.34 -0.16
N LEU A 159 -3.68 11.72 -0.72
CA LEU A 159 -2.37 11.16 -0.44
C LEU A 159 -1.43 12.29 -0.06
N ASN A 160 -0.58 12.07 0.93
CA ASN A 160 0.47 13.00 1.32
C ASN A 160 1.69 12.22 1.76
N TRP A 161 2.84 12.45 1.15
CA TRP A 161 4.07 11.76 1.43
C TRP A 161 5.14 12.73 1.90
N VAL A 162 5.59 12.55 3.13
CA VAL A 162 6.49 13.51 3.79
C VAL A 162 7.75 12.81 4.26
N GLU A 163 8.88 13.45 4.04
CA GLU A 163 10.20 13.05 4.56
C GLU A 163 10.56 13.91 5.76
N ASP A 164 11.16 13.27 6.76
CA ASP A 164 11.67 13.99 7.94
C ASP A 164 12.80 14.93 7.55
N CYS A 165 12.63 16.21 7.85
CA CYS A 165 13.60 17.26 7.51
C CYS A 165 14.86 17.25 8.37
N GLN A 166 14.86 16.59 9.53
CA GLN A 166 16.01 16.64 10.43
C GLN A 166 17.15 15.73 9.94
N LEU A 167 18.26 16.37 9.61
CA LEU A 167 19.56 15.71 9.54
C LEU A 167 19.85 15.12 10.92
N ILE A 168 20.24 13.86 10.96
CA ILE A 168 20.67 13.17 12.19
C ILE A 168 21.94 13.86 12.70
N THR A 169 21.75 14.97 13.41
CA THR A 169 22.81 15.64 14.20
C THR A 169 22.79 15.22 15.66
N ASP A 170 22.06 14.16 16.00
CA ASP A 170 21.98 13.63 17.35
C ASP A 170 23.29 12.95 17.77
N LYS A 171 24.34 13.77 17.85
CA LYS A 171 25.60 13.35 18.50
C LYS A 171 25.52 13.32 20.03
N ASN A 172 24.41 13.76 20.65
CA ASN A 172 24.33 13.95 22.11
C ASN A 172 23.18 13.23 22.81
N GLU A 173 22.32 12.47 22.11
CA GLU A 173 21.47 11.57 22.85
C GLU A 173 22.20 10.26 23.10
N ASN A 174 22.61 10.06 24.39
CA ASN A 174 23.05 8.76 24.92
C ASN A 174 21.97 7.66 24.91
N LEU A 175 20.97 7.79 24.07
CA LEU A 175 20.13 6.72 23.59
C LEU A 175 20.97 5.99 22.55
N SER A 176 21.67 4.95 23.00
CA SER A 176 22.38 4.03 22.14
C SER A 176 21.49 3.78 20.91
N THR A 177 21.89 4.36 19.78
CA THR A 177 21.35 3.96 18.48
C THR A 177 21.47 2.46 18.45
N TYR A 178 20.32 1.78 18.61
CA TYR A 178 20.28 0.33 18.46
C TYR A 178 20.61 0.07 17.01
N GLU A 179 21.87 -0.18 16.75
CA GLU A 179 22.31 -0.74 15.50
C GLU A 179 21.84 -2.20 15.53
N ASP A 180 20.95 -2.56 14.63
CA ASP A 180 20.56 -3.95 14.48
C ASP A 180 21.81 -4.76 14.09
N ARG A 181 22.41 -5.38 15.08
CA ARG A 181 23.61 -6.23 14.90
C ARG A 181 23.23 -7.68 14.67
N THR A 182 21.94 -7.98 14.56
CA THR A 182 21.45 -9.34 14.36
C THR A 182 22.02 -9.95 13.08
N CYS A 183 22.14 -9.16 12.03
CA CYS A 183 22.77 -9.58 10.78
C CYS A 183 24.26 -9.92 10.90
N ARG A 184 24.95 -9.49 11.96
CA ARG A 184 26.34 -9.91 12.24
C ARG A 184 26.43 -11.27 12.91
N ILE A 185 25.39 -11.66 13.65
CA ILE A 185 25.32 -12.93 14.36
C ILE A 185 24.56 -13.97 13.54
N PHE A 186 23.49 -13.55 12.90
CA PHE A 186 22.66 -14.35 12.03
C PHE A 186 22.67 -13.75 10.62
N PRO A 187 23.04 -14.52 9.59
CA PRO A 187 22.90 -14.05 8.22
C PRO A 187 21.42 -13.67 7.95
N PRO A 188 21.16 -12.73 7.06
CA PRO A 188 19.80 -12.42 6.65
C PRO A 188 19.10 -13.72 6.24
N ALA A 189 17.84 -13.86 6.67
CA ALA A 189 17.06 -15.04 6.36
C ALA A 189 17.02 -15.23 4.83
N PRO A 190 17.23 -16.44 4.32
CA PRO A 190 17.16 -16.69 2.89
C PRO A 190 15.77 -16.35 2.37
N THR A 191 15.72 -15.74 1.19
CA THR A 191 14.45 -15.47 0.52
C THR A 191 13.83 -16.79 0.07
N VAL A 192 12.50 -16.95 0.31
CA VAL A 192 11.77 -18.12 -0.17
C VAL A 192 11.59 -17.99 -1.68
N PRO A 193 11.96 -19.02 -2.48
CA PRO A 193 11.77 -19.00 -3.92
C PRO A 193 10.30 -18.78 -4.29
N ARG A 194 10.06 -18.02 -5.36
CA ARG A 194 8.69 -17.78 -5.85
C ARG A 194 8.00 -19.08 -6.25
N MET A 195 6.78 -19.24 -5.80
CA MET A 195 5.98 -20.41 -6.15
C MET A 195 5.45 -20.30 -7.58
N PRO A 196 5.69 -21.31 -8.45
CA PRO A 196 5.12 -21.31 -9.80
C PRO A 196 3.58 -21.32 -9.71
N GLY A 197 2.93 -20.35 -10.36
CA GLY A 197 1.47 -20.24 -10.36
C GLY A 197 0.89 -19.28 -9.32
N LEU A 198 1.69 -18.65 -8.47
CA LEU A 198 1.29 -17.47 -7.75
C LEU A 198 1.16 -16.34 -8.76
N VAL A 199 -0.04 -16.22 -9.35
CA VAL A 199 -0.35 -15.07 -10.19
C VAL A 199 -0.43 -13.87 -9.25
N SER A 200 0.45 -12.94 -9.46
CA SER A 200 0.66 -11.70 -8.72
C SER A 200 -0.54 -10.74 -8.74
N GLY A 201 -1.76 -11.26 -8.68
CA GLY A 201 -2.96 -10.42 -8.64
C GLY A 201 -3.31 -9.89 -7.26
N ASP A 202 -3.02 -10.65 -6.21
CA ASP A 202 -3.42 -10.30 -4.83
C ASP A 202 -2.26 -9.94 -3.89
N THR A 203 -1.02 -10.30 -4.22
CA THR A 203 0.14 -10.03 -3.35
C THR A 203 0.96 -8.80 -3.76
N GLY A 204 0.58 -8.10 -4.80
CA GLY A 204 1.19 -6.80 -5.17
C GLY A 204 2.63 -6.85 -5.70
N PHE A 205 3.21 -8.02 -5.91
CA PHE A 205 4.56 -8.16 -6.47
C PHE A 205 4.50 -8.56 -7.94
N ILE A 206 4.84 -7.60 -8.79
CA ILE A 206 5.18 -7.85 -10.19
C ILE A 206 6.59 -7.32 -10.39
N ASP A 207 7.60 -8.12 -10.20
CA ASP A 207 8.83 -8.06 -11.01
C ASP A 207 9.87 -9.14 -10.70
N ASP A 208 10.65 -9.52 -11.73
CA ASP A 208 11.73 -10.49 -11.67
C ASP A 208 13.02 -9.94 -11.03
N ASN A 209 13.01 -8.70 -10.53
CA ASN A 209 14.16 -8.09 -9.86
C ASN A 209 13.93 -8.10 -8.34
N GLU A 210 14.50 -9.10 -7.67
CA GLU A 210 14.60 -9.14 -6.20
C GLU A 210 15.34 -7.91 -5.64
N ASP A 211 16.11 -7.21 -6.45
CA ASP A 211 16.93 -6.06 -6.06
C ASP A 211 16.08 -4.80 -5.78
N SER A 212 14.95 -4.60 -6.45
CA SER A 212 14.17 -3.36 -6.31
C SER A 212 13.45 -3.23 -4.97
N PHE A 213 13.10 -4.35 -4.33
CA PHE A 213 12.44 -4.31 -3.02
C PHE A 213 13.43 -4.07 -1.88
N THR A 214 14.60 -4.72 -1.96
CA THR A 214 15.70 -4.48 -1.03
C THR A 214 16.25 -3.06 -1.17
N GLU A 215 16.27 -2.48 -2.36
CA GLU A 215 16.61 -1.07 -2.57
C GLU A 215 15.59 -0.11 -1.93
N LEU A 216 14.29 -0.42 -1.98
CA LEU A 216 13.25 0.41 -1.37
C LEU A 216 13.29 0.40 0.17
N SER A 217 13.73 -0.70 0.78
CA SER A 217 13.73 -0.88 2.24
C SER A 217 15.08 -0.71 2.90
N ASN A 218 16.20 -0.95 2.20
CA ASN A 218 17.53 -1.10 2.77
C ASN A 218 18.54 -0.03 2.36
N SER A 219 18.15 1.01 1.60
CA SER A 219 19.12 2.07 1.34
C SER A 219 19.42 2.79 2.65
N SER A 220 20.58 2.54 3.22
CA SER A 220 21.11 3.20 4.41
C SER A 220 21.21 4.73 4.29
N GLN A 221 20.90 5.25 3.11
CA GLN A 221 20.84 6.68 2.78
C GLN A 221 19.42 7.22 2.69
N GLN A 222 18.39 6.38 2.78
CA GLN A 222 17.01 6.85 2.66
C GLN A 222 16.56 7.49 3.98
N ARG A 223 16.15 8.76 3.90
CA ARG A 223 15.59 9.47 5.03
C ARG A 223 14.23 8.87 5.42
N PHE A 224 13.94 8.91 6.69
CA PHE A 224 12.66 8.42 7.20
C PHE A 224 11.51 9.21 6.59
N ASN A 225 10.54 8.52 6.01
CA ASN A 225 9.39 9.16 5.39
C ASN A 225 8.12 8.36 5.67
N ILE A 226 6.98 9.07 5.67
CA ILE A 226 5.66 8.50 5.94
C ILE A 226 4.70 8.90 4.82
N LEU A 227 4.00 7.92 4.29
CA LEU A 227 2.85 8.09 3.41
C LEU A 227 1.58 8.09 4.26
N CYS A 228 0.83 9.19 4.20
CA CYS A 228 -0.52 9.32 4.74
C CYS A 228 -1.53 9.15 3.62
N SER A 229 -2.49 8.28 3.78
CA SER A 229 -3.59 8.09 2.84
C SER A 229 -4.92 8.29 3.54
N GLY A 230 -5.77 9.16 3.01
CA GLY A 230 -7.11 9.46 3.52
C GLY A 230 -8.19 8.95 2.58
N ASP A 231 -9.16 8.24 3.11
CA ASP A 231 -10.29 7.76 2.34
C ASP A 231 -11.54 8.65 2.50
N LYS A 232 -12.52 8.41 1.64
CA LYS A 232 -13.77 9.16 1.65
C LYS A 232 -14.57 9.00 2.94
N ASP A 233 -14.48 7.83 3.62
CA ASP A 233 -15.22 7.51 4.85
C ASP A 233 -14.50 7.95 6.13
N GLY A 234 -13.57 8.87 6.04
CA GLY A 234 -12.91 9.43 7.21
C GLY A 234 -11.82 8.58 7.83
N SER A 235 -11.31 7.55 7.15
CA SER A 235 -10.17 6.78 7.65
C SER A 235 -8.86 7.29 7.08
N ILE A 236 -7.83 7.40 7.93
CA ILE A 236 -6.48 7.79 7.55
C ILE A 236 -5.54 6.66 7.92
N CYS A 237 -4.77 6.16 6.96
CA CYS A 237 -3.73 5.15 7.14
C CYS A 237 -2.35 5.78 7.02
N PHE A 238 -1.42 5.28 7.84
CA PHE A 238 -0.03 5.71 7.85
C PHE A 238 0.87 4.54 7.47
N SER A 239 1.83 4.78 6.58
CA SER A 239 2.78 3.76 6.13
C SER A 239 4.19 4.33 6.06
N ILE A 240 5.14 3.71 6.76
CA ILE A 240 6.56 4.04 6.67
C ILE A 240 7.07 3.62 5.29
N PHE A 241 7.80 4.51 4.63
CA PHE A 241 8.30 4.35 3.26
C PHE A 241 7.21 4.05 2.22
N GLY A 242 5.93 4.28 2.58
CA GLY A 242 4.79 3.89 1.77
C GLY A 242 4.57 2.37 1.70
N ILE A 243 5.28 1.56 2.46
CA ILE A 243 5.30 0.11 2.38
C ILE A 243 4.79 -0.54 3.66
N PHE A 244 5.27 -0.06 4.80
CA PHE A 244 5.04 -0.68 6.10
C PHE A 244 3.92 0.05 6.85
N PRO A 245 2.70 -0.52 6.95
CA PRO A 245 1.61 0.10 7.70
C PRO A 245 1.95 0.16 9.20
N ILE A 246 1.65 1.30 9.83
CA ILE A 246 1.91 1.54 11.25
C ILE A 246 0.68 1.88 12.06
N GLY A 247 -0.40 2.28 11.43
CA GLY A 247 -1.65 2.62 12.11
C GLY A 247 -2.73 3.09 11.17
N LYS A 248 -3.96 3.06 11.66
CA LYS A 248 -5.14 3.58 11.00
C LYS A 248 -6.00 4.30 12.01
N ILE A 249 -6.38 5.52 11.73
CA ILE A 249 -7.33 6.29 12.53
C ILE A 249 -8.62 6.51 11.74
N ASN A 250 -9.69 6.77 12.46
CA ASN A 250 -10.96 7.16 11.85
C ASN A 250 -11.45 8.44 12.54
N ILE A 251 -11.68 9.50 11.75
CA ILE A 251 -12.05 10.82 12.27
C ILE A 251 -13.39 10.83 13.01
N HIS A 252 -14.32 9.92 12.70
CA HIS A 252 -15.57 9.77 13.43
C HIS A 252 -15.40 9.33 14.88
N LYS A 253 -14.27 8.67 15.19
CA LYS A 253 -13.97 8.13 16.52
C LYS A 253 -13.05 9.05 17.34
N LEU A 254 -12.62 10.15 16.75
CA LEU A 254 -11.78 11.10 17.46
C LEU A 254 -12.61 11.92 18.43
N HIS A 255 -12.09 12.05 19.65
CA HIS A 255 -12.61 12.97 20.63
C HIS A 255 -12.02 14.35 20.35
N ILE A 256 -12.88 15.31 20.03
CA ILE A 256 -12.48 16.68 19.77
C ILE A 256 -12.66 17.46 21.09
N PRO A 257 -11.60 18.05 21.65
CA PRO A 257 -11.71 18.80 22.90
C PRO A 257 -12.50 20.08 22.68
N LEU A 258 -13.46 20.36 23.58
CA LEU A 258 -14.14 21.63 23.68
C LEU A 258 -13.57 22.39 24.87
N GLN A 259 -13.52 23.73 24.81
CA GLN A 259 -12.99 24.56 25.92
C GLN A 259 -13.82 24.48 27.20
N ASP A 260 -15.08 24.12 27.14
CA ASP A 260 -15.90 23.89 28.32
C ASP A 260 -15.46 22.58 29.00
N ALA A 261 -15.04 22.72 30.26
CA ALA A 261 -14.45 21.65 31.06
C ALA A 261 -15.34 20.38 31.04
N GLY A 262 -14.94 19.39 30.28
CA GLY A 262 -15.56 18.06 30.24
C GLY A 262 -16.53 17.76 29.08
N ALA A 263 -16.75 18.69 28.16
CA ALA A 263 -17.53 18.40 26.95
C ALA A 263 -16.60 17.94 25.83
N SER A 264 -17.00 16.87 25.12
CA SER A 264 -16.33 16.41 23.91
C SER A 264 -17.32 16.39 22.75
N CYS A 265 -16.85 16.65 21.55
CA CYS A 265 -17.66 16.50 20.36
C CYS A 265 -17.04 15.48 19.39
N HIS A 266 -17.89 14.99 18.51
CA HIS A 266 -17.53 14.07 17.44
C HIS A 266 -18.07 14.58 16.12
N LEU A 267 -17.38 14.22 15.03
CA LEU A 267 -17.85 14.47 13.68
C LEU A 267 -18.67 13.26 13.18
N LEU A 268 -19.89 13.50 12.73
CA LEU A 268 -20.72 12.53 12.04
C LEU A 268 -20.71 12.82 10.54
N ASN A 269 -20.87 11.76 9.72
CA ASN A 269 -20.94 11.84 8.26
C ASN A 269 -19.73 12.60 7.66
N ALA A 270 -18.55 12.40 8.23
CA ALA A 270 -17.37 13.14 7.84
C ALA A 270 -16.70 12.55 6.62
N GLU A 271 -16.41 13.37 5.62
CA GLU A 271 -15.65 13.03 4.42
C GLU A 271 -14.31 13.78 4.43
N ILE A 272 -13.21 13.08 4.11
CA ILE A 272 -11.88 13.69 3.99
C ILE A 272 -11.73 14.33 2.60
N TYR A 273 -11.14 15.52 2.57
CA TYR A 273 -10.78 16.23 1.34
C TYR A 273 -9.27 16.22 1.11
N LYS A 274 -8.53 16.58 2.14
CA LYS A 274 -7.08 16.66 2.05
C LYS A 274 -6.45 16.36 3.40
N VAL A 275 -5.31 15.68 3.37
CA VAL A 275 -4.45 15.46 4.53
C VAL A 275 -3.08 16.04 4.24
N ALA A 276 -2.44 16.64 5.23
CA ALA A 276 -1.08 17.13 5.14
C ALA A 276 -0.34 16.90 6.45
N LEU A 277 0.74 16.12 6.41
CA LEU A 277 1.63 15.87 7.53
C LEU A 277 2.74 16.92 7.54
N SER A 278 3.10 17.41 8.72
CA SER A 278 4.20 18.36 8.87
C SER A 278 5.56 17.71 8.58
N LYS A 279 6.53 18.49 8.10
CA LYS A 279 7.87 18.01 7.77
C LYS A 279 8.65 17.46 8.98
N ASP A 280 8.26 17.84 10.18
CA ASP A 280 8.80 17.30 11.43
C ASP A 280 8.06 16.07 11.95
N LEU A 281 7.05 15.58 11.22
CA LEU A 281 6.20 14.42 11.53
C LEU A 281 5.36 14.56 12.81
N CYS A 282 5.26 15.77 13.39
CA CYS A 282 4.61 15.97 14.66
C CYS A 282 3.14 16.32 14.56
N ARG A 283 2.68 16.89 13.44
CA ARG A 283 1.31 17.36 13.25
C ARG A 283 0.73 16.93 11.91
N LEU A 284 -0.52 16.55 11.93
CA LEU A 284 -1.30 16.24 10.74
C LEU A 284 -2.51 17.16 10.66
N ILE A 285 -2.61 17.92 9.59
CA ILE A 285 -3.82 18.68 9.26
C ILE A 285 -4.72 17.81 8.39
N VAL A 286 -5.99 17.73 8.79
CA VAL A 286 -7.02 17.00 8.05
C VAL A 286 -8.15 17.96 7.73
N MET A 287 -8.35 18.23 6.44
CA MET A 287 -9.52 18.94 5.96
C MET A 287 -10.64 17.96 5.69
N CYS A 288 -11.76 18.13 6.36
CA CYS A 288 -12.91 17.25 6.25
C CYS A 288 -14.21 18.04 6.28
N SER A 289 -15.24 17.49 5.67
CA SER A 289 -16.61 17.93 5.94
C SER A 289 -17.24 17.03 7.00
N GLY A 290 -18.28 17.49 7.64
CA GLY A 290 -19.03 16.70 8.61
C GLY A 290 -20.01 17.50 9.43
N GLU A 291 -20.77 16.80 10.23
CA GLU A 291 -21.71 17.35 11.19
C GLU A 291 -21.12 17.24 12.60
N LEU A 292 -20.97 18.38 13.27
CA LEU A 292 -20.42 18.42 14.62
C LEU A 292 -21.51 18.15 15.65
N VAL A 293 -21.33 17.12 16.49
CA VAL A 293 -22.28 16.73 17.54
C VAL A 293 -21.59 16.76 18.89
N ALA A 294 -22.12 17.58 19.82
CA ALA A 294 -21.62 17.66 21.18
C ALA A 294 -22.33 16.67 22.10
N HIS A 295 -21.56 16.01 22.96
CA HIS A 295 -22.08 15.16 24.03
C HIS A 295 -21.93 15.87 25.38
N GLY A 296 -23.07 16.36 25.93
CA GLY A 296 -23.14 16.93 27.27
C GLY A 296 -23.16 15.82 28.33
N HIS A 297 -22.35 15.96 29.36
CA HIS A 297 -22.22 14.99 30.46
C HIS A 297 -23.32 15.11 31.54
N ASP A 298 -24.35 15.93 31.37
CA ASP A 298 -25.38 16.12 32.39
C ASP A 298 -26.62 15.24 32.10
N PRO A 299 -26.84 14.14 32.85
CA PRO A 299 -28.02 13.28 32.67
C PRO A 299 -29.33 13.95 33.04
N ARG A 300 -29.35 15.20 33.51
CA ARG A 300 -30.54 15.95 33.91
C ARG A 300 -30.89 17.13 33.01
N SER A 301 -30.01 17.54 32.12
CA SER A 301 -30.32 18.57 31.13
C SER A 301 -30.97 17.90 29.92
N ARG A 302 -32.17 18.43 29.54
CA ARG A 302 -32.82 18.13 28.27
C ARG A 302 -31.74 18.19 27.18
N GLN A 303 -31.67 17.13 26.36
CA GLN A 303 -30.83 17.09 25.14
C GLN A 303 -30.95 18.46 24.45
N ILE A 304 -29.91 19.27 24.60
CA ILE A 304 -29.69 20.37 23.67
C ILE A 304 -29.28 19.68 22.39
N THR A 305 -30.24 19.35 21.56
CA THR A 305 -29.95 18.99 20.16
C THR A 305 -29.45 20.28 19.52
N VAL A 306 -28.16 20.48 19.60
CA VAL A 306 -27.50 21.45 18.74
C VAL A 306 -27.81 21.00 17.32
N GLN A 307 -28.45 21.89 16.55
CA GLN A 307 -28.75 21.61 15.16
C GLN A 307 -27.44 21.33 14.47
N ALA A 308 -27.20 20.05 14.12
CA ALA A 308 -25.97 19.62 13.48
C ALA A 308 -25.90 20.31 12.10
N VAL A 309 -25.02 21.29 11.94
CA VAL A 309 -24.82 21.96 10.68
C VAL A 309 -23.64 21.30 9.98
N HIS A 310 -23.91 20.77 8.80
CA HIS A 310 -22.86 20.21 7.96
C HIS A 310 -21.94 21.30 7.41
N GLY A 311 -20.64 21.14 7.57
CA GLY A 311 -19.70 22.15 7.12
C GLY A 311 -18.28 21.63 6.93
N MET A 312 -17.39 22.52 6.50
CA MET A 312 -15.96 22.27 6.35
C MET A 312 -15.22 22.54 7.65
N HIS A 313 -14.41 21.59 8.05
CA HIS A 313 -13.60 21.65 9.26
C HIS A 313 -12.13 21.34 8.96
N SER A 314 -11.24 21.96 9.71
CA SER A 314 -9.83 21.63 9.77
C SER A 314 -9.54 21.00 11.13
N LEU A 315 -9.04 19.77 11.14
CA LEU A 315 -8.58 19.07 12.34
C LEU A 315 -7.07 19.11 12.39
N VAL A 316 -6.50 19.39 13.56
CA VAL A 316 -5.07 19.28 13.83
C VAL A 316 -4.86 18.09 14.77
N LEU A 317 -4.10 17.10 14.32
CA LEU A 317 -3.82 15.88 15.07
C LEU A 317 -2.36 15.84 15.51
N ASP A 318 -2.14 15.47 16.78
CA ASP A 318 -0.79 15.18 17.31
C ASP A 318 -0.31 13.84 16.74
N THR A 319 0.74 13.88 15.95
CA THR A 319 1.43 12.72 15.41
C THR A 319 2.87 12.61 15.92
N SER A 320 3.22 13.29 17.00
CA SER A 320 4.57 13.34 17.58
C SER A 320 5.16 11.97 17.92
N ILE A 321 4.30 10.94 18.06
CA ILE A 321 4.73 9.54 18.23
C ILE A 321 5.61 9.06 17.05
N PHE A 322 5.35 9.53 15.84
CA PHE A 322 6.14 9.17 14.67
C PHE A 322 7.57 9.67 14.78
N ARG A 323 7.78 10.88 15.30
CA ARG A 323 9.10 11.44 15.53
C ARG A 323 9.80 10.80 16.73
N LYS A 324 9.10 10.66 17.86
CA LYS A 324 9.65 10.15 19.11
C LYS A 324 10.08 8.68 19.04
N ARG A 325 9.44 7.87 18.19
CA ARG A 325 9.61 6.41 18.13
C ARG A 325 9.86 5.87 16.70
N LYS A 326 10.57 6.63 15.86
CA LYS A 326 10.86 6.28 14.45
C LYS A 326 11.43 4.87 14.29
N SER A 327 12.49 4.58 15.05
CA SER A 327 13.23 3.31 14.94
C SER A 327 12.40 2.13 15.39
N GLU A 328 11.68 2.28 16.51
CA GLU A 328 10.82 1.23 17.05
C GLU A 328 9.64 0.93 16.13
N LEU A 329 9.00 1.97 15.61
CA LEU A 329 7.90 1.85 14.66
C LEU A 329 8.33 1.17 13.37
N HIS A 330 9.50 1.55 12.85
CA HIS A 330 10.04 0.93 11.64
C HIS A 330 10.33 -0.55 11.86
N GLN A 331 10.99 -0.93 12.95
CA GLN A 331 11.29 -2.34 13.26
C GLN A 331 10.02 -3.19 13.35
N VAL A 332 9.03 -2.73 14.12
CA VAL A 332 7.76 -3.48 14.27
C VAL A 332 7.02 -3.57 12.95
N ALA A 333 6.90 -2.48 12.21
CA ALA A 333 6.18 -2.44 10.94
C ALA A 333 6.85 -3.29 9.86
N GLN A 334 8.18 -3.26 9.78
CA GLN A 334 8.97 -4.08 8.86
C GLN A 334 8.78 -5.57 9.16
N GLN A 335 8.88 -5.97 10.43
CA GLN A 335 8.68 -7.37 10.81
C GLN A 335 7.24 -7.83 10.57
N ALA A 336 6.25 -7.00 10.86
CA ALA A 336 4.85 -7.30 10.58
C ALA A 336 4.60 -7.52 9.08
N SER A 337 5.18 -6.68 8.24
CA SER A 337 5.06 -6.81 6.78
C SER A 337 5.73 -8.07 6.26
N ASN A 338 6.98 -8.35 6.69
CA ASN A 338 7.70 -9.55 6.28
C ASN A 338 6.98 -10.84 6.70
N ILE A 339 6.43 -10.86 7.93
CA ILE A 339 5.63 -12.00 8.42
C ILE A 339 4.34 -12.14 7.62
N GLY A 340 3.68 -11.03 7.28
CA GLY A 340 2.50 -11.01 6.44
C GLY A 340 2.74 -11.64 5.08
N GLU A 341 3.84 -11.27 4.42
CA GLU A 341 4.23 -11.83 3.11
C GLU A 341 4.51 -13.33 3.16
N LEU A 342 5.26 -13.77 4.17
CA LEU A 342 5.54 -15.19 4.36
C LEU A 342 4.28 -15.98 4.69
N THR A 343 3.33 -15.39 5.41
CA THR A 343 2.02 -16.00 5.69
C THR A 343 1.23 -16.22 4.40
N GLU A 344 1.30 -15.29 3.45
CA GLU A 344 0.69 -15.48 2.11
C GLU A 344 1.36 -16.61 1.33
N VAL A 345 2.67 -16.76 1.41
CA VAL A 345 3.38 -17.88 0.79
C VAL A 345 2.88 -19.22 1.35
N ILE A 346 2.69 -19.31 2.67
CA ILE A 346 2.15 -20.52 3.31
C ILE A 346 0.70 -20.77 2.86
N ARG A 347 -0.15 -19.75 2.82
CA ARG A 347 -1.54 -19.87 2.38
C ARG A 347 -1.64 -20.35 0.93
N ALA A 348 -0.84 -19.76 0.05
CA ALA A 348 -0.76 -20.17 -1.34
C ALA A 348 -0.25 -21.60 -1.48
N SER A 349 0.76 -21.99 -0.69
CA SER A 349 1.27 -23.36 -0.66
C SER A 349 0.17 -24.37 -0.29
N LEU A 350 -0.61 -24.10 0.77
CA LEU A 350 -1.75 -24.95 1.17
C LEU A 350 -2.80 -25.05 0.05
N SER A 351 -3.14 -23.96 -0.59
CA SER A 351 -4.13 -23.93 -1.68
C SER A 351 -3.67 -24.77 -2.87
N VAL A 352 -2.42 -24.63 -3.29
CA VAL A 352 -1.86 -25.39 -4.42
C VAL A 352 -1.76 -26.88 -4.07
N MET A 353 -1.27 -27.20 -2.88
CA MET A 353 -1.19 -28.60 -2.42
C MET A 353 -2.56 -29.27 -2.37
N SER A 354 -3.58 -28.59 -1.81
CA SER A 354 -4.95 -29.11 -1.76
C SER A 354 -5.51 -29.35 -3.14
N LYS A 355 -5.31 -28.45 -4.09
CA LYS A 355 -5.77 -28.61 -5.47
C LYS A 355 -5.07 -29.77 -6.18
N GLN A 356 -3.75 -29.83 -6.14
CA GLN A 356 -2.99 -30.87 -6.84
C GLN A 356 -3.30 -32.26 -6.31
N TRP A 357 -3.43 -32.39 -4.99
CA TRP A 357 -3.81 -33.66 -4.38
C TRP A 357 -5.24 -34.08 -4.74
N SER A 358 -6.18 -33.13 -4.68
CA SER A 358 -7.58 -33.36 -5.09
C SER A 358 -7.71 -33.81 -6.54
N ASP A 359 -6.97 -33.20 -7.46
CA ASP A 359 -6.97 -33.57 -8.90
C ASP A 359 -6.43 -35.00 -9.11
N ALA A 360 -5.37 -35.37 -8.38
CA ALA A 360 -4.81 -36.72 -8.45
C ALA A 360 -5.76 -37.77 -7.86
N MET A 361 -6.38 -37.47 -6.72
CA MET A 361 -7.36 -38.37 -6.10
C MET A 361 -8.65 -38.47 -6.90
N HIS A 362 -9.07 -37.41 -7.56
CA HIS A 362 -10.19 -37.48 -8.51
C HIS A 362 -9.88 -38.45 -9.65
N THR A 363 -8.67 -38.40 -10.23
CA THR A 363 -8.24 -39.35 -11.25
C THR A 363 -8.24 -40.79 -10.75
N TYR A 364 -7.87 -41.02 -9.48
CA TYR A 364 -7.93 -42.33 -8.85
C TYR A 364 -9.37 -42.79 -8.69
N HIS A 365 -10.24 -42.02 -8.08
CA HIS A 365 -11.65 -42.38 -7.87
C HIS A 365 -12.40 -42.58 -9.15
N GLU A 366 -12.25 -41.73 -10.16
CA GLU A 366 -12.88 -41.90 -11.50
C GLU A 366 -12.66 -43.29 -12.08
N LYS A 367 -11.45 -43.86 -11.93
CA LYS A 367 -11.12 -45.18 -12.42
C LYS A 367 -11.60 -46.30 -11.51
N PHE A 368 -11.45 -46.14 -10.19
CA PHE A 368 -11.75 -47.25 -9.26
C PHE A 368 -13.22 -47.35 -8.87
N ASP A 369 -14.02 -46.27 -8.93
CA ASP A 369 -15.46 -46.30 -8.72
C ASP A 369 -16.20 -47.11 -9.78
N SER A 370 -15.62 -47.22 -10.98
CA SER A 370 -16.16 -48.09 -12.06
C SER A 370 -16.18 -49.56 -11.68
N LEU A 371 -15.27 -50.02 -10.81
CA LEU A 371 -15.24 -51.37 -10.28
C LEU A 371 -16.46 -51.69 -9.38
N SER A 372 -16.81 -50.75 -8.50
CA SER A 372 -18.03 -50.89 -7.69
C SER A 372 -19.28 -51.05 -8.54
N THR A 373 -19.38 -50.27 -9.58
CA THR A 373 -20.49 -50.36 -10.54
C THR A 373 -20.52 -51.73 -11.28
N LEU A 374 -19.35 -52.22 -11.68
CA LEU A 374 -19.24 -53.54 -12.32
C LEU A 374 -19.62 -54.70 -11.37
N ILE A 375 -19.23 -54.66 -10.12
CA ILE A 375 -19.58 -55.67 -9.12
C ILE A 375 -21.10 -55.74 -8.93
N VAL A 376 -21.75 -54.57 -8.77
CA VAL A 376 -23.21 -54.51 -8.65
C VAL A 376 -23.91 -55.00 -9.89
N ASN A 377 -23.44 -54.65 -11.08
CA ASN A 377 -24.01 -55.08 -12.37
C ASN A 377 -23.93 -56.60 -12.59
N HIS A 378 -22.95 -57.28 -11.95
CA HIS A 378 -22.82 -58.72 -11.96
C HIS A 378 -23.58 -59.42 -10.84
N GLY A 379 -24.35 -58.67 -10.03
CA GLY A 379 -25.17 -59.22 -8.93
C GLY A 379 -24.38 -59.74 -7.73
N LEU A 380 -23.18 -59.22 -7.51
CA LEU A 380 -22.34 -59.54 -6.35
C LEU A 380 -22.51 -58.46 -5.25
N ASP A 381 -22.60 -58.92 -3.99
CA ASP A 381 -22.70 -58.00 -2.84
C ASP A 381 -21.33 -57.69 -2.22
N SER A 382 -20.23 -58.15 -2.78
CA SER A 382 -18.89 -57.95 -2.30
C SER A 382 -18.42 -56.51 -2.58
N SER A 383 -17.62 -55.96 -1.68
CA SER A 383 -16.95 -54.69 -1.89
C SER A 383 -15.68 -54.83 -2.76
N PRO A 384 -15.26 -53.79 -3.47
CA PRO A 384 -13.98 -53.83 -4.21
C PRO A 384 -12.78 -54.25 -3.35
N GLN A 385 -12.75 -53.85 -2.07
CA GLN A 385 -11.68 -54.19 -1.16
C GLN A 385 -11.67 -55.73 -0.86
N GLU A 386 -12.84 -56.37 -0.66
CA GLU A 386 -12.96 -57.78 -0.42
C GLU A 386 -12.53 -58.58 -1.64
N GLU A 387 -12.92 -58.15 -2.85
CA GLU A 387 -12.47 -58.76 -4.07
C GLU A 387 -10.95 -58.70 -4.25
N PHE A 388 -10.33 -57.56 -4.01
CA PHE A 388 -8.87 -57.41 -4.07
C PHE A 388 -8.16 -58.23 -2.95
N LEU A 389 -8.70 -58.25 -1.77
CA LEU A 389 -8.17 -59.10 -0.69
C LEU A 389 -8.24 -60.55 -1.00
N SER A 390 -9.34 -61.04 -1.64
CA SER A 390 -9.49 -62.43 -2.12
C SER A 390 -8.39 -62.80 -3.12
N ILE A 391 -8.11 -61.91 -4.07
CA ILE A 391 -7.04 -62.11 -5.06
C ILE A 391 -5.68 -62.19 -4.38
N LEU A 392 -5.43 -61.27 -3.44
CA LEU A 392 -4.17 -61.24 -2.68
C LEU A 392 -3.98 -62.54 -1.86
N GLY A 393 -5.09 -63.10 -1.36
CA GLY A 393 -5.11 -64.41 -0.68
C GLY A 393 -5.02 -65.62 -1.62
N GLY A 394 -4.90 -65.44 -2.92
CA GLY A 394 -4.74 -66.52 -3.91
C GLY A 394 -6.06 -67.05 -4.49
N ALA A 395 -7.18 -66.38 -4.26
CA ALA A 395 -8.46 -66.78 -4.87
C ALA A 395 -8.49 -66.47 -6.38
N ARG A 396 -9.40 -67.14 -7.12
CA ARG A 396 -9.62 -66.88 -8.53
C ARG A 396 -10.26 -65.48 -8.68
N THR A 397 -9.86 -64.77 -9.69
CA THR A 397 -10.41 -63.47 -10.06
C THR A 397 -11.90 -63.62 -10.44
N SER A 398 -12.77 -62.88 -9.80
CA SER A 398 -14.20 -62.78 -10.17
C SER A 398 -14.39 -62.12 -11.56
N PRO A 399 -15.49 -62.42 -12.29
CA PRO A 399 -15.73 -61.86 -13.61
C PRO A 399 -15.71 -60.33 -13.67
N PRO A 400 -16.35 -59.57 -12.72
CA PRO A 400 -16.30 -58.13 -12.74
C PRO A 400 -14.88 -57.55 -12.54
N VAL A 401 -14.10 -58.15 -11.63
CA VAL A 401 -12.71 -57.71 -11.40
C VAL A 401 -11.83 -58.06 -12.60
N HIS A 402 -12.03 -59.21 -13.24
CA HIS A 402 -11.29 -59.51 -14.45
C HIS A 402 -11.62 -58.53 -15.57
N GLN A 403 -12.90 -58.22 -15.77
CA GLN A 403 -13.31 -57.20 -16.75
C GLN A 403 -12.73 -55.82 -16.43
N PHE A 404 -12.71 -55.43 -15.16
CA PHE A 404 -12.10 -54.20 -14.71
C PHE A 404 -10.60 -54.15 -14.99
N LEU A 405 -9.86 -55.15 -14.53
CA LEU A 405 -8.40 -55.16 -14.64
C LEU A 405 -7.89 -55.26 -16.07
N VAL A 406 -8.56 -56.05 -16.94
CA VAL A 406 -8.07 -56.28 -18.30
C VAL A 406 -8.64 -55.25 -19.26
N ASN A 407 -9.96 -54.95 -19.19
CA ASN A 407 -10.64 -54.13 -20.21
C ASN A 407 -10.76 -52.64 -19.81
N SER A 408 -11.08 -52.36 -18.54
CA SER A 408 -11.37 -50.99 -18.10
C SER A 408 -10.12 -50.24 -17.68
N LEU A 409 -9.25 -50.80 -16.83
CA LEU A 409 -8.05 -50.19 -16.31
C LEU A 409 -6.83 -50.45 -17.19
N GLY A 410 -6.52 -51.72 -17.43
CA GLY A 410 -5.33 -52.15 -18.17
C GLY A 410 -4.00 -51.72 -17.49
N GLU A 411 -2.87 -52.20 -18.00
CA GLU A 411 -1.55 -51.82 -17.49
C GLU A 411 -1.27 -50.34 -17.67
N VAL A 412 -1.66 -49.78 -18.83
CA VAL A 412 -1.44 -48.37 -19.12
C VAL A 412 -2.24 -47.45 -18.18
N GLY A 413 -3.50 -47.80 -17.94
CA GLY A 413 -4.36 -47.06 -17.00
C GLY A 413 -3.83 -47.12 -15.59
N ALA A 414 -3.43 -48.30 -15.10
CA ALA A 414 -2.85 -48.45 -13.76
C ALA A 414 -1.57 -47.62 -13.59
N LYS A 415 -0.67 -47.66 -14.58
CA LYS A 415 0.57 -46.85 -14.56
C LYS A 415 0.27 -45.33 -14.59
N ARG A 416 -0.75 -44.91 -15.37
CA ARG A 416 -1.15 -43.50 -15.44
C ARG A 416 -1.67 -42.99 -14.10
N VAL A 417 -2.55 -43.73 -13.42
CA VAL A 417 -3.07 -43.36 -12.10
C VAL A 417 -1.94 -43.37 -11.08
N SER A 418 -1.10 -44.42 -11.05
CA SER A 418 0.05 -44.49 -10.16
C SER A 418 0.98 -43.30 -10.35
N LYS A 419 1.27 -42.91 -11.61
CA LYS A 419 2.11 -41.75 -11.89
C LYS A 419 1.44 -40.43 -11.48
N ALA A 420 0.14 -40.31 -11.63
CA ALA A 420 -0.61 -39.11 -11.19
C ALA A 420 -0.51 -38.94 -9.66
N VAL A 421 -0.78 -40.00 -8.88
CA VAL A 421 -0.74 -39.94 -7.43
C VAL A 421 0.70 -39.73 -6.91
N SER A 422 1.67 -40.50 -7.43
CA SER A 422 3.07 -40.33 -7.03
C SER A 422 3.64 -38.98 -7.43
N GLY A 423 3.29 -38.47 -8.61
CA GLY A 423 3.68 -37.14 -9.09
C GLY A 423 3.13 -36.03 -8.22
N ALA A 424 1.83 -36.07 -7.90
CA ALA A 424 1.21 -35.14 -6.99
C ALA A 424 1.89 -35.18 -5.61
N GLY A 425 2.10 -36.35 -5.06
CA GLY A 425 2.77 -36.50 -3.76
C GLY A 425 4.19 -35.94 -3.74
N SER A 426 4.99 -36.18 -4.80
CA SER A 426 6.33 -35.61 -4.92
C SER A 426 6.28 -34.08 -5.04
N GLU A 427 5.30 -33.54 -5.73
CA GLU A 427 5.13 -32.10 -5.85
C GLU A 427 4.71 -31.46 -4.51
N LEU A 428 3.81 -32.13 -3.74
CA LEU A 428 3.47 -31.68 -2.39
C LEU A 428 4.73 -31.65 -1.49
N GLN A 429 5.56 -32.69 -1.54
CA GLN A 429 6.83 -32.73 -0.80
C GLN A 429 7.75 -31.58 -1.21
N ARG A 430 7.85 -31.30 -2.50
CA ARG A 430 8.65 -30.21 -3.03
C ARG A 430 8.13 -28.83 -2.56
N ILE A 431 6.84 -28.60 -2.62
CA ILE A 431 6.23 -27.34 -2.16
C ILE A 431 6.51 -27.13 -0.66
N ILE A 432 6.43 -28.18 0.13
CA ILE A 432 6.71 -28.07 1.57
C ILE A 432 8.19 -27.72 1.79
N LEU A 433 9.12 -28.40 1.14
CA LEU A 433 10.54 -28.22 1.36
C LEU A 433 11.07 -26.89 0.78
N ASP A 434 10.53 -26.47 -0.37
CA ASP A 434 11.03 -25.29 -1.06
C ASP A 434 10.35 -24.00 -0.61
N HIS A 435 9.09 -24.06 -0.13
CA HIS A 435 8.29 -22.89 0.15
C HIS A 435 7.69 -22.87 1.55
N PHE A 436 6.91 -23.86 1.92
CA PHE A 436 6.12 -23.82 3.17
C PHE A 436 7.01 -23.85 4.43
N GLN A 437 7.86 -24.85 4.53
CA GLN A 437 8.72 -25.03 5.71
C GLN A 437 9.70 -23.88 5.89
N PRO A 438 10.45 -23.42 4.86
CA PRO A 438 11.32 -22.27 4.98
C PRO A 438 10.59 -21.01 5.39
N ALA A 439 9.38 -20.75 4.84
CA ALA A 439 8.58 -19.62 5.23
C ALA A 439 8.19 -19.67 6.72
N ALA A 440 7.73 -20.83 7.20
CA ALA A 440 7.38 -21.00 8.60
C ALA A 440 8.59 -20.86 9.55
N GLU A 441 9.76 -21.37 9.16
CA GLU A 441 11.02 -21.24 9.93
C GLU A 441 11.44 -19.78 10.05
N ILE A 442 11.40 -19.02 8.94
CA ILE A 442 11.73 -17.59 8.93
C ILE A 442 10.73 -16.80 9.78
N ILE A 443 9.43 -17.09 9.67
CA ILE A 443 8.40 -16.49 10.54
C ILE A 443 8.74 -16.77 12.01
N GLY A 444 9.08 -18.00 12.37
CA GLY A 444 9.45 -18.39 13.73
C GLY A 444 10.64 -17.57 14.25
N PHE A 445 11.66 -17.38 13.43
CA PHE A 445 12.80 -16.54 13.75
C PHE A 445 12.40 -15.08 13.96
N ARG A 446 11.62 -14.48 13.05
CA ARG A 446 11.15 -13.09 13.17
C ARG A 446 10.22 -12.87 14.37
N MET A 447 9.36 -13.83 14.67
CA MET A 447 8.53 -13.77 15.89
C MET A 447 9.38 -13.88 17.16
N GLY A 448 10.43 -14.69 17.16
CA GLY A 448 11.40 -14.75 18.24
C GLY A 448 12.15 -13.44 18.47
N GLU A 449 12.53 -12.73 17.41
CA GLU A 449 13.11 -11.37 17.51
C GLU A 449 12.10 -10.41 18.16
N LEU A 450 10.86 -10.38 17.65
CA LEU A 450 9.79 -9.53 18.19
C LEU A 450 9.50 -9.86 19.68
N LEU A 451 9.51 -11.12 20.06
CA LEU A 451 9.40 -11.53 21.45
C LEU A 451 10.59 -11.02 22.28
N GLY A 452 11.81 -11.07 21.74
CA GLY A 452 13.00 -10.53 22.39
C GLY A 452 12.89 -9.03 22.66
N ILE A 453 12.50 -8.25 21.65
CA ILE A 453 12.36 -6.78 21.81
C ILE A 453 11.13 -6.40 22.64
N SER A 454 10.05 -7.19 22.66
CA SER A 454 8.87 -6.92 23.50
C SER A 454 9.22 -6.90 25.01
N ARG A 455 10.28 -7.64 25.41
CA ARG A 455 10.81 -7.65 26.78
C ARG A 455 11.53 -6.35 27.15
N TRP A 456 11.97 -5.60 26.18
CA TRP A 456 12.56 -4.27 26.41
C TRP A 456 11.45 -3.22 26.57
N ARG A 457 10.73 -3.31 27.68
CA ARG A 457 9.53 -2.51 27.98
C ARG A 457 9.77 -1.00 27.93
N ALA A 458 10.92 -0.52 28.45
CA ALA A 458 11.25 0.90 28.46
C ALA A 458 11.25 1.55 27.06
N ARG A 459 11.47 0.75 26.03
CA ARG A 459 11.55 1.21 24.66
C ARG A 459 10.29 0.89 23.83
N PHE A 460 9.77 -0.32 23.94
CA PHE A 460 8.70 -0.83 23.06
C PHE A 460 7.30 -0.84 23.68
N GLN A 461 7.16 -0.58 24.98
CA GLN A 461 5.85 -0.48 25.62
C GLN A 461 5.00 0.65 25.01
N ASP A 462 5.63 1.78 24.67
CA ASP A 462 4.95 2.93 24.05
C ASP A 462 4.42 2.63 22.65
N VAL A 463 5.04 1.70 21.96
CA VAL A 463 4.59 1.20 20.65
C VAL A 463 3.50 0.15 20.80
N GLY A 464 3.27 -0.38 22.02
CA GLY A 464 2.19 -1.35 22.30
C GLY A 464 2.58 -2.80 22.02
N LEU A 465 3.87 -3.14 21.98
CA LEU A 465 4.32 -4.51 21.79
C LEU A 465 4.10 -5.32 23.09
N ASP A 466 3.19 -6.31 23.06
CA ASP A 466 2.83 -7.14 24.20
C ASP A 466 3.60 -8.47 24.21
N GLU A 467 4.32 -8.75 25.31
CA GLU A 467 5.15 -9.94 25.47
C GLU A 467 4.33 -11.24 25.40
N LYS A 468 3.12 -11.26 25.97
CA LYS A 468 2.29 -12.47 26.04
C LYS A 468 1.72 -12.83 24.68
N LEU A 469 1.27 -11.83 23.93
CA LEU A 469 0.75 -12.03 22.58
C LEU A 469 1.86 -12.48 21.63
N MET A 470 3.06 -11.88 21.73
CA MET A 470 4.22 -12.31 20.95
C MET A 470 4.66 -13.73 21.30
N HIS A 471 4.62 -14.10 22.57
CA HIS A 471 4.93 -15.46 23.01
C HIS A 471 3.94 -16.47 22.44
N ASN A 472 2.63 -16.22 22.58
CA ASN A 472 1.58 -17.09 22.03
C ASN A 472 1.74 -17.26 20.51
N ALA A 473 1.97 -16.16 19.79
CA ALA A 473 2.19 -16.21 18.35
C ALA A 473 3.45 -17.02 17.96
N THR A 474 4.54 -16.90 18.73
CA THR A 474 5.76 -17.69 18.53
C THR A 474 5.50 -19.18 18.78
N GLU A 475 4.74 -19.52 19.84
CA GLU A 475 4.34 -20.91 20.14
C GLU A 475 3.53 -21.51 18.99
N LYS A 476 2.59 -20.75 18.40
CA LYS A 476 1.78 -21.22 17.26
C LYS A 476 2.59 -21.52 16.00
N VAL A 477 3.67 -20.79 15.77
CA VAL A 477 4.61 -21.14 14.67
C VAL A 477 5.31 -22.47 14.96
N GLY A 478 5.72 -22.69 16.21
CA GLY A 478 6.33 -23.95 16.62
C GLY A 478 5.39 -25.14 16.43
N THR A 479 4.12 -25.00 16.83
CA THR A 479 3.11 -26.06 16.62
C THR A 479 2.84 -26.32 15.14
N LEU A 480 2.82 -25.28 14.30
CA LEU A 480 2.69 -25.42 12.86
C LEU A 480 3.85 -26.23 12.26
N LEU A 481 5.10 -25.95 12.63
CA LEU A 481 6.27 -26.69 12.15
C LEU A 481 6.21 -28.19 12.54
N VAL A 482 5.72 -28.50 13.75
CA VAL A 482 5.49 -29.89 14.15
C VAL A 482 4.43 -30.55 13.27
N GLN A 483 3.36 -29.84 12.92
CA GLN A 483 2.32 -30.34 12.00
C GLN A 483 2.83 -30.54 10.58
N VAL A 484 3.74 -29.70 10.10
CA VAL A 484 4.40 -29.88 8.78
C VAL A 484 5.17 -31.20 8.76
N GLU A 485 5.96 -31.47 9.78
CA GLU A 485 6.72 -32.72 9.89
C GLU A 485 5.80 -33.94 9.95
N ARG A 486 4.72 -33.87 10.73
CA ARG A 486 3.70 -34.90 10.78
C ARG A 486 3.06 -35.13 9.41
N PHE A 487 2.68 -34.07 8.71
CA PHE A 487 2.10 -34.15 7.38
C PHE A 487 3.06 -34.85 6.40
N MET A 488 4.33 -34.47 6.41
CA MET A 488 5.37 -35.10 5.56
C MET A 488 5.50 -36.58 5.79
N ARG A 489 5.45 -37.02 7.03
CA ARG A 489 5.51 -38.47 7.40
C ARG A 489 4.26 -39.22 6.91
N VAL A 490 3.07 -38.63 7.11
CA VAL A 490 1.81 -39.25 6.65
C VAL A 490 1.82 -39.32 5.12
N LEU A 491 2.18 -38.24 4.43
CA LEU A 491 2.28 -38.21 2.98
C LEU A 491 3.24 -39.29 2.45
N SER A 492 4.43 -39.39 3.03
CA SER A 492 5.43 -40.40 2.62
C SER A 492 4.90 -41.82 2.83
N THR A 493 4.20 -42.08 3.95
CA THR A 493 3.60 -43.41 4.23
C THR A 493 2.50 -43.70 3.22
N VAL A 494 1.61 -42.77 2.95
CA VAL A 494 0.52 -42.92 1.98
C VAL A 494 1.09 -43.20 0.58
N LEU A 495 2.09 -42.47 0.12
CA LEU A 495 2.73 -42.70 -1.18
C LEU A 495 3.37 -44.10 -1.26
N GLN A 496 4.02 -44.56 -0.20
CA GLN A 496 4.60 -45.90 -0.13
C GLN A 496 3.51 -46.98 -0.27
N GLN A 497 2.39 -46.82 0.39
CA GLN A 497 1.29 -47.75 0.33
C GLN A 497 0.63 -47.76 -1.05
N PHE A 498 0.38 -46.61 -1.65
CA PHE A 498 -0.08 -46.51 -3.04
C PHE A 498 0.88 -47.17 -4.03
N SER A 499 2.17 -46.93 -3.90
CA SER A 499 3.18 -47.54 -4.76
C SER A 499 3.15 -49.05 -4.67
N ASN A 500 3.08 -49.63 -3.46
CA ASN A 500 2.98 -51.07 -3.25
C ASN A 500 1.69 -51.65 -3.84
N PHE A 501 0.56 -51.00 -3.64
CA PHE A 501 -0.71 -51.40 -4.21
C PHE A 501 -0.68 -51.45 -5.74
N PHE A 502 -0.17 -50.37 -6.38
CA PHE A 502 -0.10 -50.32 -7.85
C PHE A 502 0.93 -51.31 -8.43
N ASN A 503 2.06 -51.54 -7.77
CA ASN A 503 3.02 -52.55 -8.18
C ASN A 503 2.38 -53.95 -8.15
N TRP A 504 1.66 -54.27 -7.10
CA TRP A 504 0.89 -55.52 -6.98
C TRP A 504 -0.20 -55.63 -8.06
N LEU A 505 -0.97 -54.53 -8.26
CA LEU A 505 -2.06 -54.49 -9.25
C LEU A 505 -1.55 -54.70 -10.68
N ILE A 506 -0.49 -54.03 -11.06
CA ILE A 506 0.17 -54.20 -12.36
C ILE A 506 0.64 -55.63 -12.56
N ARG A 507 1.17 -56.24 -11.51
CA ARG A 507 1.55 -57.65 -11.55
C ARG A 507 0.34 -58.57 -11.79
N CYS A 508 -0.77 -58.33 -11.11
CA CYS A 508 -2.04 -59.08 -11.34
C CYS A 508 -2.52 -58.94 -12.77
N ILE A 509 -2.50 -57.69 -13.32
CA ILE A 509 -2.91 -57.44 -14.71
C ILE A 509 -2.03 -58.23 -15.71
N LYS A 510 -0.70 -58.18 -15.56
CA LYS A 510 0.22 -58.92 -16.45
C LYS A 510 0.02 -60.42 -16.38
N LEU A 511 -0.20 -60.99 -15.17
CA LEU A 511 -0.48 -62.40 -15.01
C LEU A 511 -1.80 -62.80 -15.67
N LEU A 512 -2.85 -61.98 -15.59
CA LEU A 512 -4.13 -62.18 -16.27
C LEU A 512 -4.03 -62.13 -17.78
N MET A 513 -3.15 -61.25 -18.31
CA MET A 513 -2.92 -61.11 -19.75
C MET A 513 -1.95 -62.14 -20.34
N SER A 514 -1.39 -63.03 -19.51
CA SER A 514 -0.40 -64.08 -19.86
C SER A 514 0.85 -63.51 -20.54
N GLU A 515 1.25 -62.29 -20.19
CA GLU A 515 2.47 -61.65 -20.66
C GLU A 515 3.71 -62.18 -19.91
N PRO A 516 4.85 -62.40 -20.63
CA PRO A 516 6.10 -62.82 -19.98
C PRO A 516 6.58 -61.67 -19.06
N SER A 517 6.77 -61.99 -17.80
CA SER A 517 6.99 -61.00 -16.74
C SER A 517 8.46 -61.03 -16.23
N ASP A 518 9.43 -60.78 -17.08
CA ASP A 518 10.83 -60.69 -16.69
C ASP A 518 11.22 -59.52 -15.85
N GLN A 519 10.33 -58.51 -15.72
CA GLN A 519 10.54 -57.33 -14.90
C GLN A 519 9.29 -57.01 -14.03
N LEU A 520 9.05 -57.80 -13.04
CA LEU A 520 8.00 -57.53 -12.06
C LEU A 520 8.54 -56.69 -10.91
N LEU A 521 7.92 -55.51 -10.70
CA LEU A 521 8.24 -54.66 -9.57
C LEU A 521 7.96 -55.38 -8.24
N PRO A 522 8.85 -55.27 -7.25
CA PRO A 522 8.62 -55.83 -5.94
C PRO A 522 7.46 -55.12 -5.22
N TYR A 523 6.70 -55.84 -4.43
CA TYR A 523 5.67 -55.26 -3.55
C TYR A 523 5.67 -55.98 -2.20
N ASN A 524 5.19 -55.29 -1.18
CA ASN A 524 4.98 -55.84 0.15
C ASN A 524 3.47 -56.12 0.35
N SER A 525 3.10 -57.41 0.56
CA SER A 525 1.71 -57.81 0.73
C SER A 525 1.05 -57.20 1.97
N GLU A 526 1.79 -56.97 3.05
CA GLU A 526 1.28 -56.36 4.26
C GLU A 526 0.86 -54.91 4.01
N LEU A 527 1.67 -54.17 3.29
CA LEU A 527 1.34 -52.79 2.90
C LEU A 527 0.14 -52.72 1.94
N VAL A 528 -0.06 -53.72 1.07
CA VAL A 528 -1.26 -53.82 0.25
C VAL A 528 -2.49 -54.08 1.10
N VAL A 529 -2.40 -54.96 2.12
CA VAL A 529 -3.51 -55.20 3.08
C VAL A 529 -3.87 -53.94 3.83
N ILE A 530 -2.84 -53.20 4.31
CA ILE A 530 -3.05 -51.92 5.01
C ILE A 530 -3.71 -50.89 4.10
N PHE A 531 -3.25 -50.81 2.86
CA PHE A 531 -3.85 -49.92 1.85
C PHE A 531 -5.34 -50.24 1.65
N LEU A 532 -5.68 -51.51 1.40
CA LEU A 532 -7.07 -51.92 1.15
C LEU A 532 -7.97 -51.68 2.36
N LYS A 533 -7.47 -51.87 3.59
CA LYS A 533 -8.24 -51.63 4.81
C LYS A 533 -8.45 -50.16 5.14
N PHE A 534 -7.43 -49.35 4.99
CA PHE A 534 -7.40 -47.99 5.57
C PHE A 534 -7.32 -46.83 4.57
N LEU A 535 -6.81 -47.08 3.34
CA LEU A 535 -6.63 -45.98 2.37
C LEU A 535 -7.54 -46.04 1.15
N TYR A 536 -8.05 -47.22 0.82
CA TYR A 536 -8.83 -47.39 -0.43
C TYR A 536 -9.99 -46.39 -0.56
N ASN A 537 -10.74 -46.16 0.53
CA ASN A 537 -11.88 -45.24 0.59
C ASN A 537 -11.64 -44.03 1.52
N ARG A 538 -10.42 -43.85 2.04
CA ARG A 538 -10.10 -42.79 2.99
C ARG A 538 -8.90 -42.01 2.47
N ASP A 539 -8.98 -40.69 2.58
CA ASP A 539 -7.91 -39.80 2.19
C ASP A 539 -7.39 -39.03 3.40
N PRO A 540 -6.35 -39.52 4.09
CA PRO A 540 -5.77 -38.86 5.25
C PRO A 540 -5.00 -37.58 4.84
N VAL A 541 -4.47 -37.50 3.63
CA VAL A 541 -3.73 -36.32 3.16
C VAL A 541 -4.68 -35.14 2.99
N LYS A 542 -5.83 -35.37 2.32
CA LYS A 542 -6.88 -34.37 2.17
C LYS A 542 -7.38 -33.88 3.53
N LYS A 543 -7.66 -34.82 4.47
CA LYS A 543 -8.10 -34.46 5.85
C LYS A 543 -7.11 -33.57 6.57
N LEU A 544 -5.82 -33.79 6.41
CA LEU A 544 -4.78 -32.96 7.05
C LEU A 544 -4.63 -31.59 6.40
N LEU A 545 -4.95 -31.43 5.12
CA LEU A 545 -4.89 -30.16 4.42
C LEU A 545 -6.12 -29.28 4.68
N GLU A 546 -7.28 -29.88 4.96
CA GLU A 546 -8.53 -29.16 5.20
C GLU A 546 -8.53 -28.51 6.60
N ALA A 547 -9.08 -27.29 6.66
CA ALA A 547 -9.26 -26.53 7.88
C ALA A 547 -10.62 -26.80 8.55
N SER A 548 -11.16 -28.01 8.46
CA SER A 548 -12.48 -28.36 8.98
C SER A 548 -12.43 -28.68 10.47
N GLU A 549 -13.17 -27.96 11.28
CA GLU A 549 -13.32 -28.21 12.73
C GLU A 549 -14.15 -29.47 13.05
N ASN A 550 -14.94 -29.95 12.09
CA ASN A 550 -15.93 -30.99 12.33
C ASN A 550 -15.35 -32.44 12.42
N ASP A 551 -14.07 -32.62 12.13
CA ASP A 551 -13.41 -33.94 12.13
C ASP A 551 -12.21 -34.00 13.11
N SER A 552 -12.33 -33.36 14.27
CA SER A 552 -11.30 -33.34 15.34
C SER A 552 -11.04 -34.68 16.01
N ASN A 553 -11.74 -35.74 15.61
CA ASN A 553 -11.44 -37.12 16.04
C ASN A 553 -10.48 -37.79 15.04
N ILE A 554 -9.28 -37.24 14.90
CA ILE A 554 -8.17 -38.07 14.43
C ILE A 554 -7.85 -39.03 15.58
N GLU A 555 -8.23 -40.31 15.43
CA GLU A 555 -7.83 -41.35 16.36
C GLU A 555 -6.31 -41.40 16.45
N ILE A 556 -5.78 -40.81 17.48
CA ILE A 556 -4.36 -40.88 17.80
C ILE A 556 -4.24 -41.89 18.95
N ASP A 557 -3.28 -42.76 18.82
CA ASP A 557 -2.93 -43.70 19.88
C ASP A 557 -2.66 -42.95 21.19
N SER A 558 -3.42 -43.26 22.24
CA SER A 558 -3.34 -42.55 23.52
C SER A 558 -1.95 -42.67 24.16
N GLU A 559 -1.24 -43.77 23.90
CA GLU A 559 0.11 -44.02 24.42
C GLU A 559 1.14 -43.11 23.69
N LEU A 560 0.93 -42.88 22.41
CA LEU A 560 1.73 -41.93 21.64
C LEU A 560 1.50 -40.46 22.06
N VAL A 561 0.24 -40.10 22.34
CA VAL A 561 -0.12 -38.78 22.86
C VAL A 561 0.55 -38.50 24.19
N GLU A 562 0.59 -39.49 25.11
CA GLU A 562 1.21 -39.36 26.45
C GLU A 562 2.72 -39.13 26.33
N ARG A 563 3.40 -39.94 25.50
CA ARG A 563 4.84 -39.75 25.22
C ARG A 563 5.17 -38.40 24.58
N VAL A 564 4.35 -37.96 23.63
CA VAL A 564 4.53 -36.67 23.00
C VAL A 564 4.19 -35.52 23.96
N ARG A 565 3.24 -35.69 24.86
CA ARG A 565 2.89 -34.72 25.90
C ARG A 565 4.10 -34.38 26.78
N GLU A 566 4.82 -35.36 27.26
CA GLU A 566 6.04 -35.16 28.07
C GLU A 566 7.10 -34.39 27.28
N LEU A 567 7.33 -34.76 26.01
CA LEU A 567 8.28 -34.09 25.12
C LEU A 567 7.83 -32.67 24.77
N ALA A 568 6.53 -32.45 24.56
CA ALA A 568 5.97 -31.15 24.25
C ALA A 568 6.08 -30.21 25.47
N LEU A 569 5.77 -30.66 26.64
CA LEU A 569 5.95 -29.91 27.89
C LEU A 569 7.43 -29.55 28.13
N PHE A 570 8.34 -30.51 27.87
CA PHE A 570 9.77 -30.26 27.93
C PHE A 570 10.24 -29.23 26.87
N GLY A 571 9.62 -29.24 25.69
CA GLY A 571 9.85 -28.27 24.62
C GLY A 571 9.19 -26.90 24.83
N GLY A 572 8.45 -26.72 25.93
CA GLY A 572 7.80 -25.44 26.26
C GLY A 572 6.43 -25.24 25.64
N PHE A 573 5.82 -26.26 25.04
CA PHE A 573 4.45 -26.18 24.51
C PHE A 573 3.43 -26.32 25.65
N SER A 574 2.58 -25.30 25.79
CA SER A 574 1.55 -25.26 26.83
C SER A 574 0.35 -26.18 26.55
N ASP A 575 0.11 -26.50 25.29
CA ASP A 575 -1.05 -27.24 24.80
C ASP A 575 -0.63 -28.36 23.84
N CYS A 576 -1.08 -29.60 24.11
CA CYS A 576 -0.85 -30.74 23.24
C CYS A 576 -2.02 -31.05 22.30
N GLU A 577 -3.11 -30.29 22.34
CA GLU A 577 -4.27 -30.47 21.47
C GLU A 577 -3.93 -30.19 19.98
N PHE A 578 -2.84 -29.47 19.71
CA PHE A 578 -2.36 -29.27 18.34
C PHE A 578 -2.08 -30.59 17.61
N LEU A 579 -1.77 -31.69 18.33
CA LEU A 579 -1.56 -33.01 17.73
C LEU A 579 -2.82 -33.59 17.10
N ARG A 580 -3.98 -33.15 17.54
CA ARG A 580 -5.29 -33.57 16.99
C ARG A 580 -5.78 -32.67 15.85
N ARG A 581 -5.11 -31.54 15.64
CA ARG A 581 -5.50 -30.58 14.62
C ARG A 581 -4.87 -30.94 13.28
N THR A 582 -5.51 -30.44 12.23
CA THR A 582 -5.00 -30.55 10.88
C THR A 582 -3.96 -29.46 10.61
N LEU A 583 -3.15 -29.61 9.56
CA LEU A 583 -2.19 -28.59 9.13
C LEU A 583 -2.90 -27.29 8.75
N GLY A 584 -4.02 -27.38 8.04
CA GLY A 584 -4.82 -26.22 7.65
C GLY A 584 -5.39 -25.45 8.85
N LEU A 585 -5.89 -26.18 9.87
CA LEU A 585 -6.43 -25.56 11.08
C LEU A 585 -5.33 -24.88 11.91
N GLU A 586 -4.17 -25.53 12.04
CA GLU A 586 -3.04 -24.96 12.79
C GLU A 586 -2.50 -23.70 12.12
N PHE A 587 -2.47 -23.68 10.78
CA PHE A 587 -2.15 -22.46 10.05
C PHE A 587 -3.15 -21.32 10.31
N GLN A 588 -4.45 -21.60 10.33
CA GLN A 588 -5.47 -20.59 10.65
C GLN A 588 -5.31 -20.04 12.08
N GLN A 589 -4.96 -20.90 13.05
CA GLN A 589 -4.71 -20.46 14.42
C GLN A 589 -3.45 -19.59 14.52
N MET A 590 -2.40 -19.96 13.82
CA MET A 590 -1.18 -19.15 13.73
C MET A 590 -1.51 -17.76 13.13
N GLU A 591 -2.24 -17.71 12.03
CA GLU A 591 -2.65 -16.46 11.40
C GLU A 591 -3.50 -15.58 12.31
N SER A 592 -4.44 -16.20 13.04
CA SER A 592 -5.26 -15.48 14.03
C SER A 592 -4.42 -14.89 15.15
N SER A 593 -3.44 -15.65 15.66
CA SER A 593 -2.51 -15.19 16.70
C SER A 593 -1.63 -14.04 16.21
N PHE A 594 -1.20 -14.04 14.95
CA PHE A 594 -0.46 -12.91 14.36
C PHE A 594 -1.33 -11.67 14.26
N ARG A 595 -2.55 -11.83 13.77
CA ARG A 595 -3.49 -10.72 13.68
C ARG A 595 -3.72 -10.06 15.04
N GLU A 596 -3.90 -10.86 16.09
CA GLU A 596 -4.06 -10.38 17.46
C GLU A 596 -2.79 -9.69 17.98
N ALA A 597 -1.62 -10.29 17.76
CA ALA A 597 -0.34 -9.79 18.21
C ALA A 597 0.01 -8.44 17.58
N PHE A 598 -0.29 -8.22 16.29
CA PHE A 598 -0.02 -6.97 15.59
C PHE A 598 -1.15 -5.95 15.70
N LEU A 599 -2.36 -6.36 16.06
CA LEU A 599 -3.46 -5.42 16.31
C LEU A 599 -3.15 -4.48 17.48
N MET A 600 -2.48 -4.98 18.51
CA MET A 600 -2.15 -4.19 19.70
C MET A 600 -1.20 -3.03 19.39
N PRO A 601 -0.03 -3.22 18.75
CA PRO A 601 0.82 -2.11 18.34
C PRO A 601 0.10 -1.07 17.50
N PHE A 602 -0.59 -1.48 16.44
CA PHE A 602 -1.28 -0.56 15.54
C PHE A 602 -2.42 0.20 16.24
N SER A 603 -3.18 -0.46 17.10
CA SER A 603 -4.23 0.20 17.88
C SER A 603 -3.66 1.15 18.93
N THR A 604 -2.52 0.83 19.52
CA THR A 604 -1.84 1.70 20.49
C THR A 604 -1.34 2.99 19.84
N ILE A 605 -0.72 2.88 18.66
CA ILE A 605 -0.29 4.03 17.88
C ILE A 605 -1.50 4.89 17.51
N SER A 606 -2.56 4.24 16.98
CA SER A 606 -3.79 4.95 16.59
C SER A 606 -4.45 5.69 17.76
N LYS A 607 -4.40 5.14 18.99
CA LYS A 607 -4.92 5.78 20.20
C LYS A 607 -4.06 6.93 20.71
N LYS A 608 -2.77 6.95 20.38
CA LYS A 608 -1.84 8.03 20.75
C LYS A 608 -1.94 9.23 19.81
N ILE A 609 -2.55 9.08 18.66
CA ILE A 609 -2.87 10.17 17.74
C ILE A 609 -4.16 10.82 18.23
N LEU A 610 -4.04 12.01 18.80
CA LEU A 610 -5.13 12.76 19.40
C LEU A 610 -5.45 14.00 18.58
N CYS A 611 -6.70 14.45 18.63
CA CYS A 611 -7.07 15.73 18.09
C CYS A 611 -6.64 16.83 19.06
N GLU A 612 -5.72 17.69 18.65
CA GLU A 612 -5.27 18.85 19.43
C GLU A 612 -6.22 20.03 19.27
N ASP A 613 -6.70 20.24 18.04
CA ASP A 613 -7.49 21.41 17.70
C ASP A 613 -8.43 21.15 16.53
N MET A 614 -9.49 21.93 16.46
CA MET A 614 -10.47 21.93 15.38
C MET A 614 -10.92 23.33 15.03
N LEU A 615 -10.89 23.66 13.77
CA LEU A 615 -11.43 24.91 13.24
C LEU A 615 -12.64 24.64 12.36
N SER A 616 -13.81 25.16 12.71
CA SER A 616 -15.00 25.15 11.86
C SER A 616 -14.92 26.31 10.88
N LEU A 617 -14.64 26.04 9.60
CA LEU A 617 -14.35 27.06 8.60
C LEU A 617 -15.62 27.73 8.08
N PHE A 618 -16.47 26.97 7.38
CA PHE A 618 -17.71 27.46 6.79
C PHE A 618 -18.76 26.36 6.67
N PRO A 619 -20.08 26.68 6.73
CA PRO A 619 -21.16 25.71 6.57
C PRO A 619 -21.44 25.41 5.09
N PHE A 620 -21.96 24.24 4.79
CA PHE A 620 -22.59 23.92 3.52
C PHE A 620 -24.11 24.11 3.62
N ILE A 621 -24.69 25.01 2.84
CA ILE A 621 -26.12 25.36 2.91
C ILE A 621 -26.99 24.40 2.10
N SER A 622 -26.47 23.81 1.04
CA SER A 622 -27.22 22.87 0.21
C SER A 622 -26.73 21.43 0.38
N SER A 623 -27.68 20.54 0.62
CA SER A 623 -27.48 19.10 0.77
C SER A 623 -27.10 18.37 -0.53
N SER A 624 -26.68 19.09 -1.58
CA SER A 624 -26.24 18.45 -2.82
C SER A 624 -24.85 17.86 -2.65
N SER A 625 -24.78 16.56 -2.51
CA SER A 625 -23.57 15.74 -2.40
C SER A 625 -22.55 15.89 -3.57
N CYS A 626 -22.90 16.67 -4.60
CA CYS A 626 -22.05 16.94 -5.75
C CYS A 626 -21.11 18.14 -5.58
N LEU A 627 -21.35 19.04 -4.60
CA LEU A 627 -20.52 20.23 -4.41
C LEU A 627 -19.26 19.97 -3.59
N SER A 628 -19.23 18.89 -2.83
CA SER A 628 -18.16 18.63 -1.87
C SER A 628 -16.78 18.36 -2.49
N SER A 629 -16.70 17.79 -3.68
CA SER A 629 -15.40 17.44 -4.31
C SER A 629 -14.72 18.58 -5.07
N CYS A 630 -15.31 19.79 -5.09
CA CYS A 630 -14.92 20.87 -5.98
C CYS A 630 -14.40 22.15 -5.32
N VAL A 631 -14.21 22.19 -4.01
CA VAL A 631 -13.68 23.38 -3.33
C VAL A 631 -12.16 23.46 -3.55
N PRO A 632 -11.61 24.57 -4.14
CA PRO A 632 -10.18 24.80 -4.17
C PRO A 632 -9.60 24.87 -2.77
N LEU A 633 -8.56 24.07 -2.53
CA LEU A 633 -7.97 23.92 -1.20
C LEU A 633 -6.49 23.57 -1.32
N SER A 634 -5.64 24.30 -0.61
CA SER A 634 -4.21 24.00 -0.50
C SER A 634 -3.76 24.05 0.95
N ILE A 635 -2.89 23.14 1.34
CA ILE A 635 -2.28 23.09 2.66
C ILE A 635 -0.78 22.95 2.45
N SER A 636 0.01 23.69 3.20
CA SER A 636 1.48 23.61 3.18
C SER A 636 2.06 23.96 4.55
N TYR A 637 3.30 23.55 4.79
CA TYR A 637 4.07 23.92 5.95
C TYR A 637 5.35 24.61 5.48
N TYR A 638 5.63 25.78 6.06
CA TYR A 638 6.83 26.55 5.78
C TYR A 638 7.69 26.68 7.02
N GLU A 639 8.99 26.85 6.82
CA GLU A 639 9.91 27.12 7.92
C GLU A 639 9.75 28.56 8.37
N ASP A 640 9.73 28.79 9.69
CA ASP A 640 9.68 30.12 10.25
C ASP A 640 11.08 30.75 10.16
N SER A 641 11.27 31.62 9.18
CA SER A 641 12.52 32.35 8.92
C SER A 641 12.71 33.57 9.82
N SER A 642 11.75 33.91 10.68
CA SER A 642 11.76 35.16 11.49
C SER A 642 12.71 35.12 12.67
N GLU A 643 13.18 33.95 13.10
CA GLU A 643 14.16 33.83 14.17
C GLU A 643 15.56 33.51 13.60
N PRO A 644 16.62 34.22 14.06
CA PRO A 644 17.98 33.88 13.67
C PRO A 644 18.28 32.42 14.08
N VAL A 645 18.92 31.69 13.19
CA VAL A 645 19.32 30.29 13.39
C VAL A 645 19.97 30.19 14.80
N PRO A 646 19.38 29.45 15.72
CA PRO A 646 19.92 29.33 17.08
C PRO A 646 21.31 28.73 17.00
N ALA A 647 22.26 29.31 17.73
CA ALA A 647 23.62 28.77 17.85
C ALA A 647 23.65 27.38 18.53
N ASP A 648 22.52 26.92 19.07
CA ASP A 648 22.37 25.65 19.76
C ASP A 648 21.64 24.64 18.82
N PRO A 649 22.30 23.53 18.44
CA PRO A 649 21.74 22.51 17.57
C PRO A 649 20.53 21.75 18.16
N SER A 650 20.19 22.02 19.43
CA SER A 650 19.02 21.43 20.10
C SER A 650 17.72 22.24 19.87
N CYS A 651 17.80 23.43 19.29
CA CYS A 651 16.63 24.26 19.06
C CYS A 651 15.87 23.72 17.84
N GLN A 652 14.59 23.38 18.04
CA GLN A 652 13.72 22.80 17.00
C GLN A 652 13.37 23.85 15.95
N GLN A 653 13.49 23.51 14.67
CA GLN A 653 12.94 24.31 13.58
C GLN A 653 11.42 24.43 13.80
N LYS A 654 10.93 25.65 13.80
CA LYS A 654 9.50 25.93 13.90
C LYS A 654 8.90 25.92 12.50
N PHE A 655 7.75 25.27 12.35
CA PHE A 655 6.99 25.28 11.11
C PHE A 655 5.70 26.06 11.30
N ILE A 656 5.37 26.87 10.31
CA ILE A 656 4.08 27.57 10.21
C ILE A 656 3.21 26.80 9.22
N ASP A 657 2.02 26.46 9.63
CA ASP A 657 1.02 25.85 8.77
C ASP A 657 0.21 26.92 8.03
N TYR A 658 0.04 26.71 6.73
CA TYR A 658 -0.80 27.55 5.88
C TYR A 658 -1.94 26.70 5.27
N ILE A 659 -3.15 27.21 5.39
CA ILE A 659 -4.34 26.64 4.78
C ILE A 659 -4.98 27.74 3.93
N SER A 660 -5.12 27.51 2.65
CA SER A 660 -5.86 28.40 1.75
C SER A 660 -7.03 27.69 1.11
N PHE A 661 -8.19 28.32 1.08
CA PHE A 661 -9.41 27.74 0.56
C PHE A 661 -10.32 28.79 -0.06
N LYS A 662 -11.14 28.37 -1.02
CA LYS A 662 -12.22 29.20 -1.56
C LYS A 662 -13.48 29.02 -0.72
N VAL A 663 -14.11 30.12 -0.33
CA VAL A 663 -15.43 30.09 0.30
C VAL A 663 -16.49 29.75 -0.77
N PRO A 664 -17.37 28.76 -0.58
CA PRO A 664 -18.43 28.46 -1.54
C PRO A 664 -19.39 29.64 -1.69
N ASN A 665 -19.80 29.94 -2.92
CA ASN A 665 -20.68 31.06 -3.23
C ASN A 665 -22.06 30.94 -2.55
N ASP A 666 -22.49 29.72 -2.27
CA ASP A 666 -23.79 29.43 -1.66
C ASP A 666 -23.81 29.55 -0.12
N SER A 667 -22.64 29.74 0.51
CA SER A 667 -22.55 29.75 1.98
C SER A 667 -23.09 31.05 2.59
N PHE A 668 -22.70 32.21 2.07
CA PHE A 668 -23.13 33.53 2.57
C PHE A 668 -23.03 34.58 1.45
N ALA A 669 -24.08 35.33 1.22
CA ALA A 669 -24.12 36.33 0.15
C ALA A 669 -23.06 37.42 0.31
N ASP A 670 -22.74 37.83 1.54
CA ASP A 670 -21.83 38.94 1.84
C ASP A 670 -20.33 38.57 1.71
N ILE A 671 -20.01 37.29 1.71
CA ILE A 671 -18.63 36.75 1.58
C ILE A 671 -18.51 35.75 0.42
N ALA A 672 -19.48 35.78 -0.47
CA ALA A 672 -19.40 35.03 -1.72
C ALA A 672 -18.17 35.46 -2.50
N ASN A 673 -17.54 34.50 -3.18
CA ASN A 673 -16.34 34.71 -3.97
C ASN A 673 -15.11 35.24 -3.19
N CYS A 674 -15.00 34.86 -1.89
CA CYS A 674 -13.81 35.15 -1.07
C CYS A 674 -12.87 33.94 -0.99
N LEU A 675 -11.59 34.24 -0.78
CA LEU A 675 -10.55 33.28 -0.41
C LEU A 675 -10.24 33.44 1.07
N GLY A 676 -10.23 32.34 1.80
CA GLY A 676 -9.75 32.28 3.17
C GLY A 676 -8.31 31.84 3.20
N ILE A 677 -7.48 32.56 3.94
CA ILE A 677 -6.09 32.17 4.22
C ILE A 677 -5.93 32.14 5.72
N ILE A 678 -5.43 31.01 6.22
CA ILE A 678 -5.19 30.80 7.64
C ILE A 678 -3.72 30.42 7.78
N ARG A 679 -3.05 31.01 8.79
CA ARG A 679 -1.72 30.59 9.21
C ARG A 679 -1.70 30.37 10.72
N GLY A 680 -1.10 29.28 11.17
CA GLY A 680 -0.97 28.94 12.56
C GLY A 680 0.48 28.92 12.99
N PHE A 681 0.77 29.51 14.15
CA PHE A 681 2.10 29.40 14.76
C PHE A 681 2.11 28.21 15.70
N ILE A 682 3.16 27.41 15.63
CA ILE A 682 3.38 26.31 16.56
C ILE A 682 3.93 26.93 17.85
N HIS A 683 3.11 27.03 18.91
CA HIS A 683 3.61 27.43 20.21
C HIS A 683 4.34 26.28 20.90
N ASP A 684 5.52 26.59 21.44
CA ASP A 684 6.26 25.70 22.32
C ASP A 684 5.46 25.44 23.60
N GLN A 685 5.29 24.18 23.98
CA GLN A 685 4.60 23.76 25.20
C GLN A 685 5.32 24.15 26.50
N SER A 686 6.43 24.88 26.40
CA SER A 686 7.26 25.28 27.58
C SER A 686 6.81 26.54 28.29
N CYS A 687 5.88 27.32 27.77
CA CYS A 687 5.38 28.53 28.42
C CYS A 687 4.04 28.25 29.11
N SER A 688 4.09 28.13 30.42
CA SER A 688 3.00 27.92 31.38
C SER A 688 2.10 29.13 31.61
N ASN A 689 1.75 29.90 30.63
CA ASN A 689 0.72 30.93 30.76
C ASN A 689 -0.46 30.54 29.84
N GLU A 690 -1.64 30.40 30.44
CA GLU A 690 -2.94 30.14 29.84
C GLU A 690 -3.41 31.25 28.87
N ASP A 691 -2.53 31.78 28.02
CA ASP A 691 -2.93 32.69 26.96
C ASP A 691 -3.48 31.83 25.79
N TYR A 692 -4.75 32.08 25.50
CA TYR A 692 -5.51 31.43 24.43
C TYR A 692 -4.70 31.32 23.15
N SER A 693 -4.44 30.10 22.69
CA SER A 693 -3.78 29.93 21.41
C SER A 693 -4.61 30.61 20.32
N THR A 694 -4.03 31.53 19.62
CA THR A 694 -4.63 32.23 18.49
C THR A 694 -4.01 31.75 17.19
N PHE A 695 -4.75 31.82 16.10
CA PHE A 695 -4.22 31.70 14.76
C PHE A 695 -4.50 32.99 14.02
N GLU A 696 -3.81 33.21 12.92
CA GLU A 696 -4.00 34.37 12.08
C GLU A 696 -4.77 34.01 10.83
N ALA A 697 -5.74 34.80 10.47
CA ALA A 697 -6.58 34.57 9.29
C ALA A 697 -6.91 35.86 8.56
N VAL A 698 -7.16 35.75 7.26
CA VAL A 698 -7.62 36.85 6.43
C VAL A 698 -8.62 36.32 5.39
N LEU A 699 -9.62 37.11 5.08
CA LEU A 699 -10.52 36.90 3.95
C LEU A 699 -10.18 37.91 2.84
N VAL A 700 -9.96 37.41 1.65
CA VAL A 700 -9.63 38.21 0.47
C VAL A 700 -10.77 38.09 -0.53
N SER A 701 -11.43 39.20 -0.86
CA SER A 701 -12.49 39.20 -1.88
C SER A 701 -11.87 39.25 -3.28
N ILE A 702 -12.30 38.34 -4.15
CA ILE A 702 -11.93 38.35 -5.58
C ILE A 702 -12.71 39.47 -6.25
N PRO A 703 -12.06 40.28 -7.15
CA PRO A 703 -12.72 41.36 -7.85
C PRO A 703 -13.95 40.90 -8.62
N ASP A 704 -14.96 41.81 -8.70
CA ASP A 704 -16.15 41.56 -9.49
C ASP A 704 -15.78 41.27 -10.95
N GLY A 705 -16.44 40.27 -11.52
CA GLY A 705 -16.14 39.82 -12.88
C GLY A 705 -15.13 38.67 -12.96
N PHE A 706 -14.56 38.23 -11.83
CA PHE A 706 -13.66 37.08 -11.77
C PHE A 706 -14.19 35.98 -10.85
N GLN A 707 -13.87 34.76 -11.22
CA GLN A 707 -14.16 33.57 -10.41
C GLN A 707 -12.90 32.74 -10.22
N CYS A 708 -12.58 32.36 -8.98
CA CYS A 708 -11.48 31.46 -8.71
C CYS A 708 -11.79 30.06 -9.22
N VAL A 709 -10.90 29.54 -10.05
CA VAL A 709 -10.93 28.17 -10.58
C VAL A 709 -10.16 27.24 -9.68
N ASP A 710 -8.91 27.61 -9.37
CA ASP A 710 -8.04 26.82 -8.50
C ASP A 710 -7.02 27.71 -7.80
N LEU A 711 -6.40 27.16 -6.75
CA LEU A 711 -5.37 27.84 -5.97
C LEU A 711 -4.32 26.85 -5.49
N SER A 712 -3.10 27.31 -5.34
CA SER A 712 -2.00 26.51 -4.80
C SER A 712 -1.05 27.37 -3.99
N LEU A 713 -0.69 26.92 -2.80
CA LEU A 713 0.42 27.47 -2.04
C LEU A 713 1.72 27.17 -2.80
N TYR A 714 2.61 28.15 -2.87
CA TYR A 714 3.81 28.10 -3.69
C TYR A 714 5.08 28.14 -2.83
N LYS A 715 5.70 29.28 -2.66
CA LYS A 715 6.82 29.52 -1.74
C LYS A 715 6.32 30.11 -0.43
N ASP A 716 7.21 30.39 0.48
CA ASP A 716 6.91 30.97 1.79
C ASP A 716 5.92 32.12 1.67
N GLY A 717 4.71 31.94 2.16
CA GLY A 717 3.66 32.95 2.12
C GLY A 717 3.12 33.33 0.74
N GLN A 718 3.51 32.66 -0.36
CA GLN A 718 3.03 32.96 -1.71
C GLN A 718 1.92 32.01 -2.13
N ILE A 719 0.90 32.56 -2.81
CA ILE A 719 -0.26 31.80 -3.30
C ILE A 719 -0.43 32.07 -4.78
N VAL A 720 -0.43 31.02 -5.59
CA VAL A 720 -0.77 31.11 -7.01
C VAL A 720 -2.28 30.94 -7.15
N LEU A 721 -2.94 31.93 -7.77
CA LEU A 721 -4.37 31.94 -8.04
C LEU A 721 -4.63 31.80 -9.53
N LEU A 722 -5.65 31.06 -9.89
CA LEU A 722 -6.14 30.89 -11.23
C LEU A 722 -7.59 31.35 -11.30
N LEU A 723 -7.84 32.43 -12.07
CA LEU A 723 -9.13 33.07 -12.14
C LEU A 723 -9.67 33.05 -13.59
N ASN A 724 -10.97 32.85 -13.76
CA ASN A 724 -11.69 33.04 -15.02
C ASN A 724 -12.55 34.29 -14.94
N GLU A 725 -12.61 35.02 -16.03
CA GLU A 725 -13.58 36.10 -16.18
C GLU A 725 -15.00 35.53 -16.27
N THR A 726 -15.91 36.09 -15.51
CA THR A 726 -17.34 35.79 -15.64
C THR A 726 -17.89 36.58 -16.82
N ALA A 727 -18.44 35.89 -17.83
CA ALA A 727 -18.93 36.48 -19.06
C ALA A 727 -19.91 37.65 -18.81
N SER A 728 -19.47 38.86 -18.99
CA SER A 728 -20.34 40.01 -19.25
C SER A 728 -20.82 39.92 -20.71
N THR A 729 -22.11 40.12 -20.93
CA THR A 729 -23.01 40.09 -22.08
C THR A 729 -22.51 40.50 -23.49
N SER A 730 -21.25 40.48 -23.81
CA SER A 730 -20.67 40.74 -25.14
C SER A 730 -19.85 39.53 -25.62
N GLU A 731 -20.01 39.19 -26.90
CA GLU A 731 -19.42 38.03 -27.63
C GLU A 731 -17.89 38.00 -27.67
N SER A 732 -17.17 38.63 -26.75
CA SER A 732 -15.72 38.53 -26.62
C SER A 732 -15.34 37.29 -25.81
N SER A 733 -14.34 36.58 -26.30
CA SER A 733 -13.76 35.40 -25.68
C SER A 733 -13.50 35.63 -24.18
N VAL A 734 -14.11 34.80 -23.34
CA VAL A 734 -13.85 34.79 -21.89
C VAL A 734 -12.37 34.58 -21.65
N GLY A 735 -11.71 35.53 -21.03
CA GLY A 735 -10.31 35.49 -20.65
C GLY A 735 -10.13 34.83 -19.30
N SER A 736 -8.89 34.59 -18.93
CA SER A 736 -8.49 34.08 -17.61
C SER A 736 -7.23 34.82 -17.19
N CYS A 737 -6.91 34.77 -15.92
CA CYS A 737 -5.63 35.24 -15.43
C CYS A 737 -5.04 34.32 -14.38
N MET A 738 -3.71 34.28 -14.35
CA MET A 738 -2.93 33.68 -13.30
C MET A 738 -2.19 34.78 -12.55
N MET A 739 -2.20 34.73 -11.22
CA MET A 739 -1.54 35.71 -10.39
C MET A 739 -0.85 35.06 -9.20
N VAL A 740 0.19 35.70 -8.68
CA VAL A 740 0.87 35.33 -7.45
C VAL A 740 0.61 36.41 -6.41
N VAL A 741 -0.04 36.02 -5.32
CA VAL A 741 -0.37 36.86 -4.17
C VAL A 741 0.64 36.62 -3.06
N GLN A 742 1.19 37.72 -2.51
CA GLN A 742 2.07 37.67 -1.35
C GLN A 742 1.21 37.68 -0.09
N ALA A 743 1.06 36.54 0.57
CA ALA A 743 0.23 36.49 1.79
C ALA A 743 0.79 37.35 2.92
N ASP A 744 2.11 37.56 3.02
CA ASP A 744 2.72 38.37 4.09
C ASP A 744 2.34 39.85 4.02
N ASN A 745 1.95 40.34 2.86
CA ASN A 745 1.47 41.71 2.68
C ASN A 745 -0.01 41.91 3.08
N LEU A 746 -0.72 40.81 3.37
CA LEU A 746 -2.12 40.88 3.74
C LEU A 746 -2.30 41.21 5.24
N PRO A 747 -3.31 41.98 5.62
CA PRO A 747 -3.58 42.32 7.01
C PRO A 747 -4.24 41.15 7.73
N PHE A 748 -3.45 40.25 8.24
CA PHE A 748 -3.96 39.14 9.05
C PHE A 748 -4.57 39.61 10.35
N VAL A 749 -5.67 39.00 10.74
CA VAL A 749 -6.36 39.23 12.01
C VAL A 749 -6.15 38.03 12.92
N SER A 750 -5.80 38.29 14.17
CA SER A 750 -5.69 37.20 15.17
C SER A 750 -7.07 36.73 15.60
N VAL A 751 -7.33 35.45 15.45
CA VAL A 751 -8.60 34.80 15.75
C VAL A 751 -8.38 33.73 16.82
N PRO A 752 -9.21 33.69 17.87
CA PRO A 752 -9.09 32.65 18.90
C PRO A 752 -9.39 31.26 18.33
N ARG A 753 -8.61 30.28 18.76
CA ARG A 753 -8.78 28.89 18.32
C ARG A 753 -10.01 28.19 18.85
N SER A 754 -10.71 28.80 19.83
CA SER A 754 -11.82 28.14 20.53
C SER A 754 -12.84 27.51 19.55
N PRO A 755 -13.11 26.22 19.68
CA PRO A 755 -14.16 25.56 18.93
C PRO A 755 -15.50 26.04 19.51
N CYS A 756 -16.10 27.04 18.93
CA CYS A 756 -17.43 27.47 19.26
C CYS A 756 -18.39 26.80 18.29
N LEU A 757 -19.35 26.03 18.81
CA LEU A 757 -20.30 25.25 18.00
C LEU A 757 -21.14 26.12 17.05
N ASP A 758 -21.33 27.38 17.39
CA ASP A 758 -22.20 28.33 16.66
C ASP A 758 -21.42 29.38 15.82
N ASN A 759 -20.06 29.37 15.84
CA ASN A 759 -19.26 30.41 15.19
C ASN A 759 -18.33 29.87 14.13
N TRP A 760 -18.78 29.93 12.89
CA TRP A 760 -17.92 29.66 11.74
C TRP A 760 -16.83 30.73 11.62
N LYS A 761 -15.58 30.31 11.40
CA LYS A 761 -14.43 31.23 11.40
C LYS A 761 -14.53 32.28 10.29
N VAL A 762 -15.08 31.88 9.13
CA VAL A 762 -15.34 32.80 8.02
C VAL A 762 -16.30 33.92 8.41
N LEU A 763 -17.31 33.64 9.27
CA LEU A 763 -18.25 34.66 9.76
C LEU A 763 -17.60 35.64 10.72
N GLN A 764 -16.64 35.20 11.54
CA GLN A 764 -15.89 36.07 12.43
C GLN A 764 -15.02 37.06 11.66
N LEU A 765 -14.61 36.72 10.43
CA LEU A 765 -13.78 37.54 9.56
C LEU A 765 -14.58 38.41 8.58
N LYS A 766 -15.91 38.32 8.60
CA LYS A 766 -16.77 39.05 7.67
C LYS A 766 -16.49 40.55 7.60
N ASP A 767 -16.24 41.19 8.74
CA ASP A 767 -16.00 42.62 8.84
C ASP A 767 -14.55 43.02 8.47
N TYR A 768 -13.69 42.06 8.19
CA TYR A 768 -12.26 42.24 7.88
C TYR A 768 -11.90 41.74 6.48
N VAL A 769 -12.85 41.76 5.53
CA VAL A 769 -12.59 41.32 4.17
C VAL A 769 -11.74 42.35 3.44
N VAL A 770 -10.66 41.90 2.85
CA VAL A 770 -9.70 42.75 2.11
C VAL A 770 -9.91 42.54 0.61
N PRO A 771 -10.07 43.59 -0.20
CA PRO A 771 -10.18 43.44 -1.64
C PRO A 771 -8.81 43.04 -2.24
N LEU A 772 -8.82 42.06 -3.14
CA LEU A 772 -7.61 41.68 -3.90
C LEU A 772 -7.26 42.79 -4.88
N GLN A 773 -6.11 43.41 -4.70
CA GLN A 773 -5.63 44.52 -5.55
C GLN A 773 -4.78 43.93 -6.71
N MET A 774 -5.42 43.75 -7.87
CA MET A 774 -4.73 43.18 -9.05
C MET A 774 -3.60 44.05 -9.58
N GLU A 775 -3.62 45.35 -9.28
CA GLU A 775 -2.62 46.31 -9.74
C GLU A 775 -1.26 46.18 -9.05
N ASN A 776 -1.27 45.64 -7.82
CA ASN A 776 -0.09 45.46 -6.99
C ASN A 776 0.56 44.09 -7.13
N GLU A 777 -0.06 43.20 -7.87
CA GLU A 777 0.37 41.81 -7.97
C GLU A 777 0.88 41.48 -9.39
N LYS A 778 1.77 40.50 -9.48
CA LYS A 778 2.21 39.96 -10.78
C LYS A 778 1.05 39.17 -11.41
N VAL A 779 0.47 39.72 -12.49
CA VAL A 779 -0.68 39.12 -13.19
C VAL A 779 -0.34 38.76 -14.62
N ARG A 780 -0.66 37.52 -15.03
CA ARG A 780 -0.56 37.07 -16.42
C ARG A 780 -1.93 36.76 -16.98
N ASN A 781 -2.32 37.48 -18.03
CA ASN A 781 -3.55 37.19 -18.76
C ASN A 781 -3.39 35.95 -19.65
N ILE A 782 -4.39 35.09 -19.65
CA ILE A 782 -4.47 33.87 -20.46
C ILE A 782 -5.67 34.01 -21.40
N PRO A 783 -5.49 33.92 -22.72
CA PRO A 783 -6.56 34.21 -23.69
C PRO A 783 -7.63 33.15 -23.81
N HIS A 784 -7.61 32.14 -22.95
CA HIS A 784 -8.53 30.98 -22.95
C HIS A 784 -9.07 30.73 -21.56
N PRO A 785 -10.32 30.26 -21.41
CA PRO A 785 -10.83 29.83 -20.11
C PRO A 785 -10.02 28.63 -19.59
N VAL A 786 -9.63 28.72 -18.34
CA VAL A 786 -8.82 27.72 -17.67
C VAL A 786 -9.69 26.78 -16.83
N ILE A 787 -9.18 25.58 -16.60
CA ILE A 787 -9.85 24.54 -15.83
C ILE A 787 -8.88 23.94 -14.82
N ARG A 788 -9.40 23.32 -13.79
CA ARG A 788 -8.61 22.52 -12.86
C ARG A 788 -7.92 21.34 -13.55
N PRO A 789 -6.78 20.87 -13.02
CA PRO A 789 -6.06 21.34 -11.85
C PRO A 789 -5.04 22.44 -12.17
N LEU A 790 -4.57 23.13 -11.13
CA LEU A 790 -3.37 23.96 -11.15
C LEU A 790 -2.21 23.18 -10.54
N ALA A 791 -1.15 22.92 -11.28
CA ALA A 791 0.04 22.24 -10.79
C ALA A 791 1.22 23.21 -10.67
N VAL A 792 1.66 23.47 -9.44
CA VAL A 792 2.76 24.41 -9.15
C VAL A 792 3.94 23.65 -8.55
N SER A 793 5.15 24.01 -8.96
CA SER A 793 6.40 23.50 -8.40
C SER A 793 7.20 24.64 -7.79
N ALA A 794 7.31 24.63 -6.47
CA ALA A 794 8.11 25.60 -5.74
C ALA A 794 9.62 25.40 -5.99
N SER A 795 10.06 24.16 -6.15
CA SER A 795 11.48 23.82 -6.37
C SER A 795 11.99 24.25 -7.75
N ARG A 796 11.09 24.46 -8.73
CA ARG A 796 11.43 24.82 -10.12
C ARG A 796 10.90 26.17 -10.58
N GLY A 797 10.15 26.85 -9.72
CA GLY A 797 9.57 28.11 -10.11
C GLY A 797 8.61 28.04 -11.29
N VAL A 798 7.83 26.94 -11.43
CA VAL A 798 6.97 26.75 -12.60
C VAL A 798 5.53 26.43 -12.22
N ALA A 799 4.59 26.84 -13.08
CA ALA A 799 3.19 26.46 -12.98
C ALA A 799 2.71 25.83 -14.31
N CYS A 800 1.95 24.76 -14.20
CA CYS A 800 1.23 24.18 -15.33
C CYS A 800 -0.28 24.42 -15.15
N VAL A 801 -0.86 25.09 -16.16
CA VAL A 801 -2.28 25.47 -16.22
C VAL A 801 -2.93 24.71 -17.36
N PHE A 802 -4.15 24.22 -17.15
CA PHE A 802 -4.90 23.53 -18.18
C PHE A 802 -6.05 24.40 -18.71
N ALA A 803 -6.13 24.53 -20.02
CA ALA A 803 -7.19 25.25 -20.66
C ALA A 803 -8.31 24.35 -21.19
N ALA A 804 -9.52 24.88 -21.28
CA ALA A 804 -10.74 24.15 -21.65
C ALA A 804 -10.66 23.43 -23.01
N ARG A 805 -9.77 23.89 -23.91
CA ARG A 805 -9.53 23.29 -25.26
C ARG A 805 -8.52 22.14 -25.24
N LYS A 806 -8.32 21.46 -24.12
CA LYS A 806 -7.34 20.37 -23.92
C LYS A 806 -5.91 20.85 -24.23
N ARG A 807 -5.53 21.99 -23.70
CA ARG A 807 -4.17 22.50 -23.78
C ARG A 807 -3.56 22.60 -22.39
N ALA A 808 -2.28 22.34 -22.31
CA ALA A 808 -1.47 22.55 -21.12
C ALA A 808 -0.50 23.71 -21.41
N LEU A 809 -0.51 24.68 -20.53
CA LEU A 809 0.32 25.88 -20.58
C LEU A 809 1.28 25.83 -19.42
N VAL A 810 2.57 25.88 -19.68
CA VAL A 810 3.61 25.88 -18.65
C VAL A 810 4.26 27.26 -18.60
N TYR A 811 4.19 27.87 -17.42
CA TYR A 811 4.72 29.19 -17.13
C TYR A 811 5.89 29.11 -16.17
N ILE A 812 6.92 29.93 -16.37
CA ILE A 812 7.96 30.21 -15.38
C ILE A 812 7.44 31.31 -14.46
N LEU A 813 7.45 31.08 -13.16
CA LEU A 813 7.01 32.04 -12.15
C LEU A 813 8.15 32.93 -11.64
N GLU A 814 9.40 32.49 -11.82
CA GLU A 814 10.61 33.20 -11.43
C GLU A 814 11.25 33.82 -12.67
N GLU A 815 11.60 35.08 -12.56
CA GLU A 815 12.47 35.76 -13.54
C GLU A 815 13.89 35.51 -13.07
N ASP A 816 14.78 35.01 -13.95
CA ASP A 816 16.20 34.93 -13.67
C ASP A 816 16.73 36.35 -13.45
N GLU A 817 17.13 36.69 -12.23
CA GLU A 817 17.75 37.99 -11.90
C GLU A 817 19.11 38.18 -12.57
N ASP A 818 19.65 37.20 -13.26
CA ASP A 818 21.00 37.17 -13.80
C ASP A 818 21.13 37.87 -15.20
N GLU A 819 20.03 38.16 -15.89
CA GLU A 819 20.13 38.87 -17.18
C GLU A 819 20.22 40.40 -17.08
N ALA A 820 20.07 40.99 -15.89
CA ALA A 820 20.16 42.43 -15.70
C ALA A 820 21.57 42.97 -15.45
N SER A 821 22.59 42.12 -15.31
CA SER A 821 23.96 42.57 -14.97
C SER A 821 24.94 42.67 -16.16
N ASP A 822 24.54 42.26 -17.35
CA ASP A 822 25.43 42.34 -18.53
C ASP A 822 25.10 43.47 -19.52
N ALA A 823 24.26 44.43 -19.09
CA ALA A 823 23.91 45.62 -19.92
C ALA A 823 24.35 46.95 -19.28
N GLU A 824 25.55 47.02 -18.63
CA GLU A 824 26.23 48.27 -18.35
C GLU A 824 27.66 48.25 -18.88
#